data_039a75e8f4eac07df1070b8d95ada7cc
#
_entry.id   039a75e8f4eac07df1070b8d95ada7cc
#
_cell.length_a   1.000
_cell.length_b   1.000
_cell.length_c   1.000
_cell.angle_alpha   90.00
_cell.angle_beta   90.00
_cell.angle_gamma   90.00
#
_symmetry.space_group_name_H-M   'P 1'
#
loop_
_entity.id
_entity.type
_entity.pdbx_description
1 polymer ?
#
loop_
_entity_poly.entity_id
_entity_poly.type
_entity_poly.pdbx_seq_one_letter_code
_entity_poly.pdbx_strand_id
1 'polypeptide(L)'
;MIPELGQLAMILAFCFALVQAIIPLIGAWRGDRLWMSLARPAAWGQFSFLIFAFGCLTYAFMIDDFSVSYVAQNSNTALPWYYKFSAVWGAHEGSLLLWALILGGWTFAVSVFSRQLPQVMLARVLAVMGMISLGFLSFLILTSNPFARLLPQMPANGRDLNPLLQDIGLIVHPPMLYMGYVGFSVAFAFAIAALLGGRLDAAWARWSRPWTLVAWAFLGIGISLGSWWAYYELGWGGWWFWDPVENASFMPWLVGTALIHSLAVTEKRGVFKSWTVLLAIAAFSLSLLGTFLVRSGVLTSVHAFASDPARGVFILMFLLVVVGGSLTLFAIRAPVVKSQVGFGLWSRETLLLGNNLLLVVAASMILLGTLYPLVIDAMSGAKMSVGPPYFNTLFVPLMGLLLVVMAVGVLVRWKDTPLKWLLGMLAPVLIGSVVLAVLAGLLLGDFQWAVLATLMLAAWVLLAGVRDLLDKTRHKGLLSGARGLTRSYWGMQLAHLGIVVCALGVVLSSQNSAERDLRMAPGESTELGGYTFVFEGARHYEGPNFTSDRGTVRVLRDGVQLTELRPEKRLYTVQQSMMTEAGIDAGFSRDLYVALGEPLGDGAWAVRVHVKPFVRWIWLGGLLTGLGGVLAALDRRYRTRVKNKVREALGLSGAAQ
;
A
#
# COMPACT_ATOMS: atom_id res chain seq x y z
N MET A 1 15.77 -32.28 -9.47
CA MET A 1 14.53 -32.84 -8.84
C MET A 1 13.69 -31.77 -8.14
N ILE A 2 14.23 -30.99 -7.19
CA ILE A 2 13.40 -30.01 -6.44
C ILE A 2 12.78 -28.92 -7.34
N PRO A 3 13.52 -28.32 -8.29
CA PRO A 3 12.91 -27.33 -9.22
C PRO A 3 11.81 -27.92 -10.09
N GLU A 4 11.95 -29.17 -10.54
CA GLU A 4 10.94 -29.87 -11.33
C GLU A 4 9.68 -30.16 -10.51
N LEU A 5 9.81 -30.47 -9.20
CA LEU A 5 8.67 -30.58 -8.29
C LEU A 5 7.99 -29.23 -8.07
N GLY A 6 8.76 -28.13 -7.98
CA GLY A 6 8.23 -26.78 -7.91
C GLY A 6 7.45 -26.40 -9.17
N GLN A 7 7.98 -26.72 -10.34
CA GLN A 7 7.30 -26.54 -11.64
C GLN A 7 6.00 -27.36 -11.72
N LEU A 8 6.04 -28.64 -11.31
CA LEU A 8 4.86 -29.49 -11.30
C LEU A 8 3.79 -28.93 -10.34
N ALA A 9 4.20 -28.49 -9.15
CA ALA A 9 3.29 -27.88 -8.19
C ALA A 9 2.61 -26.60 -8.73
N MET A 10 3.35 -25.76 -9.46
CA MET A 10 2.79 -24.57 -10.09
C MET A 10 1.75 -24.95 -11.18
N ILE A 11 2.01 -26.01 -11.97
CA ILE A 11 1.05 -26.54 -12.95
C ILE A 11 -0.17 -27.11 -12.25
N LEU A 12 -0.01 -27.85 -11.15
CA LEU A 12 -1.14 -28.36 -10.37
C LEU A 12 -1.97 -27.23 -9.74
N ALA A 13 -1.31 -26.18 -9.24
CA ALA A 13 -2.01 -24.98 -8.76
C ALA A 13 -2.85 -24.33 -9.87
N PHE A 14 -2.32 -24.28 -11.11
CA PHE A 14 -3.07 -23.82 -12.28
C PHE A 14 -4.28 -24.71 -12.58
N CYS A 15 -4.14 -26.04 -12.53
CA CYS A 15 -5.27 -26.96 -12.71
C CYS A 15 -6.36 -26.77 -11.64
N PHE A 16 -5.97 -26.58 -10.38
CA PHE A 16 -6.92 -26.27 -9.31
C PHE A 16 -7.60 -24.91 -9.50
N ALA A 17 -6.87 -23.89 -9.96
CA ALA A 17 -7.44 -22.59 -10.31
C ALA A 17 -8.45 -22.69 -11.45
N LEU A 18 -8.20 -23.55 -12.44
CA LEU A 18 -9.12 -23.82 -13.57
C LEU A 18 -10.43 -24.45 -13.07
N VAL A 19 -10.33 -25.47 -12.23
CA VAL A 19 -11.50 -26.11 -11.59
C VAL A 19 -12.26 -25.08 -10.76
N GLN A 20 -11.56 -24.27 -9.96
CA GLN A 20 -12.14 -23.23 -9.12
C GLN A 20 -12.88 -22.15 -9.92
N ALA A 21 -12.32 -21.74 -11.07
CA ALA A 21 -12.90 -20.70 -11.92
C ALA A 21 -14.19 -21.16 -12.63
N ILE A 22 -14.22 -22.39 -13.11
CA ILE A 22 -15.26 -22.87 -14.04
C ILE A 22 -16.39 -23.60 -13.31
N ILE A 23 -16.07 -24.66 -12.56
CA ILE A 23 -17.09 -25.58 -12.04
C ILE A 23 -18.04 -24.91 -11.04
N PRO A 24 -17.56 -24.16 -10.02
CA PRO A 24 -18.44 -23.48 -9.08
C PRO A 24 -19.30 -22.38 -9.73
N LEU A 25 -18.79 -21.74 -10.78
CA LEU A 25 -19.52 -20.70 -11.50
C LEU A 25 -20.70 -21.30 -12.29
N ILE A 26 -20.48 -22.42 -13.00
CA ILE A 26 -21.53 -23.17 -13.69
C ILE A 26 -22.53 -23.72 -12.65
N GLY A 27 -22.05 -24.25 -11.52
CA GLY A 27 -22.88 -24.69 -10.41
C GLY A 27 -23.78 -23.58 -9.87
N ALA A 28 -23.23 -22.37 -9.71
CA ALA A 28 -23.98 -21.18 -9.27
C ALA A 28 -25.02 -20.70 -10.31
N TRP A 29 -24.77 -20.93 -11.60
CA TRP A 29 -25.70 -20.62 -12.67
C TRP A 29 -26.83 -21.65 -12.76
N ARG A 30 -26.50 -22.95 -12.64
CA ARG A 30 -27.47 -24.06 -12.68
C ARG A 30 -28.20 -24.30 -11.36
N GLY A 31 -27.76 -23.70 -10.25
CA GLY A 31 -28.30 -24.00 -8.91
C GLY A 31 -27.79 -25.32 -8.32
N ASP A 32 -26.73 -25.92 -8.88
CA ASP A 32 -26.16 -27.19 -8.44
C ASP A 32 -25.28 -26.98 -7.22
N ARG A 33 -25.73 -27.51 -6.07
CA ARG A 33 -25.03 -27.40 -4.78
C ARG A 33 -23.72 -28.18 -4.72
N LEU A 34 -23.64 -29.32 -5.42
CA LEU A 34 -22.44 -30.14 -5.44
C LEU A 34 -21.32 -29.43 -6.18
N TRP A 35 -21.61 -28.87 -7.36
CA TRP A 35 -20.63 -28.14 -8.14
C TRP A 35 -20.17 -26.86 -7.41
N MET A 36 -21.08 -26.15 -6.76
CA MET A 36 -20.72 -25.01 -5.93
C MET A 36 -19.83 -25.39 -4.74
N SER A 37 -20.00 -26.58 -4.17
CA SER A 37 -19.22 -27.03 -3.01
C SER A 37 -17.74 -27.25 -3.32
N LEU A 38 -17.39 -27.50 -4.60
CA LEU A 38 -16.01 -27.67 -5.07
C LEU A 38 -15.17 -26.39 -4.98
N ALA A 39 -15.78 -25.20 -4.82
CA ALA A 39 -15.06 -23.93 -4.73
C ALA A 39 -14.03 -23.92 -3.60
N ARG A 40 -14.37 -24.44 -2.41
CA ARG A 40 -13.47 -24.46 -1.25
C ARG A 40 -12.31 -25.43 -1.41
N PRO A 41 -12.53 -26.74 -1.67
CA PRO A 41 -11.41 -27.67 -1.84
C PRO A 41 -10.50 -27.28 -3.00
N ALA A 42 -11.02 -26.71 -4.09
CA ALA A 42 -10.21 -26.20 -5.19
C ALA A 42 -9.32 -25.04 -4.74
N ALA A 43 -9.86 -24.08 -3.96
CA ALA A 43 -9.07 -22.99 -3.38
C ALA A 43 -7.97 -23.50 -2.42
N TRP A 44 -8.26 -24.53 -1.64
CA TRP A 44 -7.28 -25.13 -0.73
C TRP A 44 -6.18 -25.86 -1.50
N GLY A 45 -6.54 -26.65 -2.52
CA GLY A 45 -5.58 -27.32 -3.39
C GLY A 45 -4.65 -26.34 -4.08
N GLN A 46 -5.21 -25.28 -4.68
CA GLN A 46 -4.42 -24.22 -5.32
C GLN A 46 -3.42 -23.61 -4.34
N PHE A 47 -3.86 -23.19 -3.15
CA PHE A 47 -3.00 -22.56 -2.16
C PHE A 47 -1.91 -23.51 -1.65
N SER A 48 -2.24 -24.78 -1.39
CA SER A 48 -1.27 -25.79 -0.93
C SER A 48 -0.15 -26.02 -1.95
N PHE A 49 -0.49 -26.12 -3.23
CA PHE A 49 0.52 -26.29 -4.29
C PHE A 49 1.34 -25.02 -4.52
N LEU A 50 0.77 -23.82 -4.33
CA LEU A 50 1.55 -22.58 -4.37
C LEU A 50 2.54 -22.47 -3.20
N ILE A 51 2.15 -22.86 -1.98
CA ILE A 51 3.08 -22.94 -0.84
C ILE A 51 4.22 -23.91 -1.16
N PHE A 52 3.91 -25.07 -1.72
CA PHE A 52 4.91 -26.08 -2.05
C PHE A 52 5.84 -25.59 -3.16
N ALA A 53 5.32 -24.96 -4.23
CA ALA A 53 6.14 -24.37 -5.29
C ALA A 53 7.07 -23.27 -4.75
N PHE A 54 6.55 -22.36 -3.91
CA PHE A 54 7.35 -21.32 -3.27
C PHE A 54 8.42 -21.92 -2.34
N GLY A 55 8.08 -22.98 -1.58
CA GLY A 55 9.02 -23.71 -0.76
C GLY A 55 10.16 -24.36 -1.58
N CYS A 56 9.85 -24.92 -2.74
CA CYS A 56 10.86 -25.49 -3.65
C CYS A 56 11.83 -24.41 -4.16
N LEU A 57 11.33 -23.23 -4.53
CA LEU A 57 12.17 -22.12 -4.98
C LEU A 57 13.03 -21.60 -3.83
N THR A 58 12.45 -21.43 -2.63
CA THR A 58 13.18 -21.03 -1.42
C THR A 58 14.31 -22.02 -1.12
N TYR A 59 14.03 -23.32 -1.17
CA TYR A 59 15.03 -24.35 -0.96
C TYR A 59 16.17 -24.26 -1.99
N ALA A 60 15.85 -24.03 -3.27
CA ALA A 60 16.87 -23.87 -4.31
C ALA A 60 17.81 -22.69 -4.04
N PHE A 61 17.29 -21.55 -3.52
CA PHE A 61 18.12 -20.43 -3.08
C PHE A 61 19.01 -20.79 -1.87
N MET A 62 18.46 -21.50 -0.90
CA MET A 62 19.17 -21.83 0.34
C MET A 62 20.31 -22.82 0.14
N ILE A 63 20.26 -23.66 -0.90
CA ILE A 63 21.32 -24.63 -1.23
C ILE A 63 22.22 -24.19 -2.40
N ASP A 64 22.03 -22.95 -2.90
CA ASP A 64 22.78 -22.40 -4.04
C ASP A 64 22.65 -23.25 -5.32
N ASP A 65 21.43 -23.70 -5.65
CA ASP A 65 21.17 -24.48 -6.88
C ASP A 65 21.26 -23.59 -8.13
N PHE A 66 22.48 -23.27 -8.56
CA PHE A 66 22.72 -22.43 -9.74
C PHE A 66 22.35 -23.08 -11.07
N SER A 67 21.88 -24.32 -11.07
CA SER A 67 21.23 -24.90 -12.24
C SER A 67 19.85 -24.28 -12.52
N VAL A 68 19.25 -23.59 -11.53
CA VAL A 68 18.05 -22.75 -11.71
C VAL A 68 18.48 -21.36 -12.15
N SER A 69 18.01 -20.93 -13.32
CA SER A 69 18.40 -19.63 -13.92
C SER A 69 18.13 -18.46 -12.97
N TYR A 70 16.99 -18.47 -12.29
CA TYR A 70 16.58 -17.42 -11.38
C TYR A 70 17.50 -17.33 -10.15
N VAL A 71 17.91 -18.47 -9.58
CA VAL A 71 18.89 -18.52 -8.46
C VAL A 71 20.25 -18.00 -8.91
N ALA A 72 20.74 -18.49 -10.07
CA ALA A 72 22.03 -18.09 -10.60
C ALA A 72 22.13 -16.59 -10.92
N GLN A 73 21.03 -15.94 -11.22
CA GLN A 73 21.00 -14.50 -11.54
C GLN A 73 20.84 -13.59 -10.31
N ASN A 74 20.38 -14.11 -9.16
CA ASN A 74 19.97 -13.30 -8.02
C ASN A 74 20.55 -13.78 -6.68
N SER A 75 21.53 -14.69 -6.68
CA SER A 75 22.18 -15.20 -5.47
C SER A 75 23.58 -15.71 -5.78
N ASN A 76 24.40 -15.80 -4.76
CA ASN A 76 25.73 -16.40 -4.81
C ASN A 76 26.11 -17.03 -3.46
N THR A 77 27.23 -17.78 -3.43
CA THR A 77 27.68 -18.51 -2.22
C THR A 77 28.06 -17.59 -1.06
N ALA A 78 28.49 -16.35 -1.32
CA ALA A 78 28.90 -15.38 -0.30
C ALA A 78 27.70 -14.57 0.26
N LEU A 79 26.51 -14.65 -0.39
CA LEU A 79 25.33 -13.90 0.04
C LEU A 79 24.84 -14.42 1.41
N PRO A 80 24.64 -13.56 2.42
CA PRO A 80 24.08 -13.95 3.72
C PRO A 80 22.74 -14.70 3.59
N TRP A 81 22.53 -15.73 4.40
CA TRP A 81 21.37 -16.63 4.27
C TRP A 81 20.01 -15.91 4.33
N TYR A 82 19.88 -14.86 5.14
CA TYR A 82 18.65 -14.07 5.23
C TYR A 82 18.37 -13.26 3.96
N TYR A 83 19.40 -12.87 3.21
CA TYR A 83 19.24 -12.28 1.90
C TYR A 83 19.01 -13.33 0.81
N LYS A 84 19.56 -14.56 0.92
CA LYS A 84 19.16 -15.68 0.04
C LYS A 84 17.65 -15.96 0.18
N PHE A 85 17.11 -15.91 1.40
CA PHE A 85 15.69 -16.07 1.63
C PHE A 85 14.85 -14.96 0.99
N SER A 86 15.24 -13.69 1.15
CA SER A 86 14.50 -12.58 0.56
C SER A 86 14.74 -12.42 -0.96
N ALA A 87 15.87 -12.90 -1.48
CA ALA A 87 16.15 -12.94 -2.90
C ALA A 87 15.13 -13.78 -3.70
N VAL A 88 14.44 -14.72 -3.05
CA VAL A 88 13.32 -15.46 -3.64
C VAL A 88 12.30 -14.53 -4.30
N TRP A 89 12.06 -13.35 -3.73
CA TRP A 89 11.18 -12.31 -4.31
C TRP A 89 11.90 -11.04 -4.74
N GLY A 90 13.23 -11.05 -4.74
CA GLY A 90 14.06 -9.88 -5.07
C GLY A 90 14.05 -9.48 -6.55
N ALA A 91 13.59 -10.35 -7.44
CA ALA A 91 13.54 -10.08 -8.88
C ALA A 91 12.21 -10.56 -9.49
N HIS A 92 12.11 -10.53 -10.82
CA HIS A 92 10.83 -10.59 -11.53
C HIS A 92 10.04 -11.88 -11.30
N GLU A 93 10.63 -13.06 -11.55
CA GLU A 93 9.92 -14.34 -11.57
C GLU A 93 9.44 -14.74 -10.17
N GLY A 94 10.32 -14.66 -9.17
CA GLY A 94 10.00 -15.05 -7.80
C GLY A 94 9.05 -14.08 -7.11
N SER A 95 9.14 -12.77 -7.40
CA SER A 95 8.19 -11.80 -6.87
C SER A 95 6.78 -12.01 -7.42
N LEU A 96 6.64 -12.51 -8.66
CA LEU A 96 5.34 -12.91 -9.20
C LEU A 96 4.83 -14.22 -8.60
N LEU A 97 5.73 -15.16 -8.28
CA LEU A 97 5.34 -16.36 -7.54
C LEU A 97 4.85 -16.01 -6.13
N LEU A 98 5.50 -15.05 -5.44
CA LEU A 98 5.02 -14.49 -4.17
C LEU A 98 3.64 -13.83 -4.36
N TRP A 99 3.44 -13.08 -5.44
CA TRP A 99 2.16 -12.45 -5.78
C TRP A 99 1.05 -13.50 -5.96
N ALA A 100 1.32 -14.59 -6.70
CA ALA A 100 0.40 -15.71 -6.88
C ALA A 100 0.11 -16.45 -5.55
N LEU A 101 1.13 -16.65 -4.72
CA LEU A 101 1.00 -17.24 -3.39
C LEU A 101 0.09 -16.40 -2.48
N ILE A 102 0.27 -15.07 -2.47
CA ILE A 102 -0.56 -14.15 -1.69
C ILE A 102 -2.00 -14.16 -2.20
N LEU A 103 -2.22 -14.20 -3.52
CA LEU A 103 -3.57 -14.34 -4.11
C LEU A 103 -4.23 -15.66 -3.68
N GLY A 104 -3.48 -16.78 -3.73
CA GLY A 104 -3.93 -18.06 -3.21
C GLY A 104 -4.27 -17.99 -1.71
N GLY A 105 -3.44 -17.27 -0.92
CA GLY A 105 -3.67 -17.03 0.50
C GLY A 105 -4.95 -16.23 0.78
N TRP A 106 -5.22 -15.16 0.02
CA TRP A 106 -6.47 -14.42 0.09
C TRP A 106 -7.67 -15.30 -0.29
N THR A 107 -7.54 -16.12 -1.35
CA THR A 107 -8.56 -17.05 -1.80
C THR A 107 -8.87 -18.08 -0.72
N PHE A 108 -7.85 -18.66 -0.12
CA PHE A 108 -7.97 -19.57 1.01
C PHE A 108 -8.65 -18.89 2.20
N ALA A 109 -8.20 -17.69 2.59
CA ALA A 109 -8.77 -16.94 3.70
C ALA A 109 -10.26 -16.63 3.48
N VAL A 110 -10.66 -16.19 2.28
CA VAL A 110 -12.08 -15.99 1.93
C VAL A 110 -12.86 -17.29 2.05
N SER A 111 -12.33 -18.43 1.60
CA SER A 111 -12.99 -19.72 1.68
C SER A 111 -13.26 -20.18 3.13
N VAL A 112 -12.33 -19.86 4.06
CA VAL A 112 -12.40 -20.26 5.46
C VAL A 112 -13.22 -19.28 6.30
N PHE A 113 -12.99 -17.98 6.15
CA PHE A 113 -13.55 -16.96 7.04
C PHE A 113 -14.88 -16.36 6.55
N SER A 114 -15.37 -16.75 5.36
CA SER A 114 -16.65 -16.29 4.82
C SER A 114 -17.79 -17.32 4.95
N ARG A 115 -17.85 -18.03 6.08
CA ARG A 115 -18.88 -19.08 6.34
C ARG A 115 -20.31 -18.54 6.40
N GLN A 116 -20.48 -17.26 6.67
CA GLN A 116 -21.78 -16.59 6.74
C GLN A 116 -22.36 -16.23 5.35
N LEU A 117 -21.59 -16.33 4.29
CA LEU A 117 -22.05 -16.04 2.94
C LEU A 117 -22.98 -17.15 2.41
N PRO A 118 -24.02 -16.78 1.62
CA PRO A 118 -24.76 -17.76 0.84
C PRO A 118 -23.82 -18.54 -0.09
N GLN A 119 -24.06 -19.85 -0.24
CA GLN A 119 -23.20 -20.74 -1.04
C GLN A 119 -23.00 -20.21 -2.49
N VAL A 120 -24.07 -19.73 -3.11
CA VAL A 120 -24.03 -19.14 -4.47
C VAL A 120 -23.09 -17.95 -4.54
N MET A 121 -23.14 -17.06 -3.54
CA MET A 121 -22.27 -15.88 -3.50
C MET A 121 -20.81 -16.28 -3.30
N LEU A 122 -20.54 -17.16 -2.36
CA LEU A 122 -19.18 -17.64 -2.11
C LEU A 122 -18.60 -18.37 -3.33
N ALA A 123 -19.39 -19.22 -3.99
CA ALA A 123 -18.96 -19.92 -5.20
C ALA A 123 -18.55 -18.94 -6.31
N ARG A 124 -19.33 -17.87 -6.54
CA ARG A 124 -19.01 -16.82 -7.51
C ARG A 124 -17.77 -16.03 -7.14
N VAL A 125 -17.62 -15.62 -5.86
CA VAL A 125 -16.44 -14.89 -5.40
C VAL A 125 -15.18 -15.74 -5.61
N LEU A 126 -15.18 -16.99 -5.16
CA LEU A 126 -14.04 -17.90 -5.33
C LEU A 126 -13.76 -18.21 -6.80
N ALA A 127 -14.80 -18.32 -7.64
CA ALA A 127 -14.63 -18.53 -9.08
C ALA A 127 -13.92 -17.31 -9.74
N VAL A 128 -14.33 -16.08 -9.40
CA VAL A 128 -13.67 -14.87 -9.93
C VAL A 128 -12.22 -14.79 -9.47
N MET A 129 -11.92 -15.12 -8.20
CA MET A 129 -10.54 -15.18 -7.72
C MET A 129 -9.74 -16.28 -8.43
N GLY A 130 -10.37 -17.41 -8.77
CA GLY A 130 -9.78 -18.46 -9.61
C GLY A 130 -9.44 -17.96 -11.02
N MET A 131 -10.30 -17.16 -11.65
CA MET A 131 -10.02 -16.55 -12.95
C MET A 131 -8.81 -15.61 -12.90
N ILE A 132 -8.71 -14.80 -11.85
CA ILE A 132 -7.54 -13.93 -11.65
C ILE A 132 -6.28 -14.78 -11.47
N SER A 133 -6.36 -15.84 -10.67
CA SER A 133 -5.24 -16.78 -10.45
C SER A 133 -4.79 -17.44 -11.74
N LEU A 134 -5.73 -17.83 -12.61
CA LEU A 134 -5.40 -18.37 -13.95
C LEU A 134 -4.56 -17.39 -14.77
N GLY A 135 -4.92 -16.11 -14.77
CA GLY A 135 -4.16 -15.09 -15.49
C GLY A 135 -2.71 -15.01 -15.01
N PHE A 136 -2.49 -14.93 -13.68
CA PHE A 136 -1.14 -14.84 -13.13
C PHE A 136 -0.34 -16.15 -13.22
N LEU A 137 -0.98 -17.29 -13.04
CA LEU A 137 -0.32 -18.60 -13.20
C LEU A 137 0.03 -18.88 -14.67
N SER A 138 -0.84 -18.48 -15.63
CA SER A 138 -0.49 -18.52 -17.05
C SER A 138 0.73 -17.66 -17.36
N PHE A 139 0.77 -16.45 -16.81
CA PHE A 139 1.91 -15.55 -16.97
C PHE A 139 3.21 -16.17 -16.44
N LEU A 140 3.19 -16.76 -15.23
CA LEU A 140 4.34 -17.45 -14.64
C LEU A 140 4.80 -18.64 -15.51
N ILE A 141 3.88 -19.47 -15.96
CA ILE A 141 4.21 -20.68 -16.74
C ILE A 141 4.74 -20.33 -18.13
N LEU A 142 4.15 -19.34 -18.81
CA LEU A 142 4.43 -19.06 -20.22
C LEU A 142 5.55 -18.04 -20.44
N THR A 143 5.71 -17.05 -19.54
CA THR A 143 6.62 -15.92 -19.77
C THR A 143 7.65 -15.69 -18.68
N SER A 144 7.41 -16.16 -17.46
CA SER A 144 8.22 -15.77 -16.29
C SER A 144 8.42 -16.93 -15.32
N ASN A 145 8.90 -18.07 -15.85
CA ASN A 145 9.03 -19.30 -15.09
C ASN A 145 10.22 -19.25 -14.09
N PRO A 146 9.97 -19.27 -12.76
CA PRO A 146 11.01 -19.21 -11.76
C PRO A 146 11.85 -20.50 -11.66
N PHE A 147 11.41 -21.60 -12.29
CA PHE A 147 12.08 -22.89 -12.30
C PHE A 147 12.82 -23.20 -13.60
N ALA A 148 13.02 -22.19 -14.48
CA ALA A 148 13.80 -22.37 -15.71
C ALA A 148 15.23 -22.84 -15.39
N ARG A 149 15.73 -23.83 -16.17
CA ARG A 149 17.02 -24.51 -15.92
C ARG A 149 18.12 -24.03 -16.87
N LEU A 150 19.35 -23.97 -16.35
CA LEU A 150 20.58 -23.71 -17.10
C LEU A 150 21.37 -25.01 -17.38
N LEU A 151 20.68 -26.04 -17.84
CA LEU A 151 21.32 -27.32 -18.15
C LEU A 151 21.67 -27.42 -19.65
N PRO A 152 22.82 -28.05 -20.02
CA PRO A 152 23.79 -28.70 -19.15
C PRO A 152 24.87 -27.76 -18.58
N GLN A 153 24.92 -26.49 -18.98
CA GLN A 153 25.94 -25.52 -18.62
C GLN A 153 25.48 -24.61 -17.48
N MET A 154 25.60 -25.09 -16.25
CA MET A 154 25.35 -24.26 -15.07
C MET A 154 26.62 -23.51 -14.65
N PRO A 155 26.54 -22.27 -14.17
CA PRO A 155 27.70 -21.55 -13.63
C PRO A 155 28.17 -22.18 -12.31
N ALA A 156 29.50 -22.07 -12.04
CA ALA A 156 30.08 -22.55 -10.78
C ALA A 156 29.61 -21.72 -9.55
N ASN A 157 29.30 -20.44 -9.77
CA ASN A 157 28.68 -19.55 -8.77
C ASN A 157 27.67 -18.64 -9.47
N GLY A 158 26.72 -18.09 -8.70
CA GLY A 158 25.75 -17.16 -9.22
C GLY A 158 26.23 -15.70 -9.20
N ARG A 159 25.40 -14.82 -9.76
CA ARG A 159 25.55 -13.36 -9.69
C ARG A 159 25.09 -12.86 -8.32
N ASP A 160 25.39 -11.60 -8.00
CA ASP A 160 24.92 -11.04 -6.74
C ASP A 160 23.45 -10.63 -6.80
N LEU A 161 22.79 -10.60 -5.65
CA LEU A 161 21.57 -9.84 -5.48
C LEU A 161 21.92 -8.35 -5.61
N ASN A 162 21.06 -7.57 -6.27
CA ASN A 162 21.27 -6.12 -6.37
C ASN A 162 21.56 -5.53 -4.99
N PRO A 163 22.66 -4.80 -4.78
CA PRO A 163 23.05 -4.22 -3.50
C PRO A 163 21.95 -3.45 -2.78
N LEU A 164 21.15 -2.64 -3.50
CA LEU A 164 19.97 -1.96 -2.96
C LEU A 164 18.94 -2.89 -2.31
N LEU A 165 18.97 -4.17 -2.67
CA LEU A 165 18.05 -5.18 -2.16
C LEU A 165 18.66 -6.00 -1.00
N GLN A 166 19.92 -5.79 -0.66
CA GLN A 166 20.58 -6.47 0.45
C GLN A 166 20.33 -5.72 1.76
N ASP A 167 19.05 -5.52 2.06
CA ASP A 167 18.55 -4.75 3.18
C ASP A 167 17.29 -5.38 3.81
N ILE A 168 17.00 -5.02 5.06
CA ILE A 168 15.78 -5.44 5.78
C ILE A 168 14.51 -4.94 5.07
N GLY A 169 14.60 -3.84 4.33
CA GLY A 169 13.52 -3.30 3.51
C GLY A 169 13.02 -4.32 2.51
N LEU A 170 13.90 -5.04 1.81
CA LEU A 170 13.51 -6.13 0.91
C LEU A 170 12.79 -7.26 1.64
N ILE A 171 13.17 -7.57 2.87
CA ILE A 171 12.54 -8.67 3.63
C ILE A 171 11.08 -8.33 3.97
N VAL A 172 10.79 -7.07 4.35
CA VAL A 172 9.50 -6.70 4.95
C VAL A 172 8.58 -5.95 3.99
N HIS A 173 9.10 -4.97 3.23
CA HIS A 173 8.26 -4.07 2.42
C HIS A 173 7.50 -4.79 1.29
N PRO A 174 8.11 -5.60 0.38
CA PRO A 174 7.39 -6.18 -0.73
C PRO A 174 6.28 -7.15 -0.30
N PRO A 175 6.46 -8.05 0.69
CA PRO A 175 5.36 -8.88 1.17
C PRO A 175 4.19 -8.06 1.73
N MET A 176 4.47 -7.00 2.51
CA MET A 176 3.42 -6.13 3.06
C MET A 176 2.67 -5.37 1.98
N LEU A 177 3.40 -4.81 0.99
CA LEU A 177 2.83 -4.11 -0.15
C LEU A 177 1.93 -5.04 -0.98
N TYR A 178 2.40 -6.25 -1.29
CA TYR A 178 1.66 -7.23 -2.08
C TYR A 178 0.42 -7.75 -1.35
N MET A 179 0.46 -7.93 -0.04
CA MET A 179 -0.74 -8.26 0.74
C MET A 179 -1.86 -7.25 0.50
N GLY A 180 -1.54 -5.96 0.42
CA GLY A 180 -2.53 -4.91 0.12
C GLY A 180 -2.93 -4.87 -1.34
N TYR A 181 -1.95 -4.86 -2.22
CA TYR A 181 -2.11 -4.74 -3.67
C TYR A 181 -2.98 -5.86 -4.25
N VAL A 182 -2.61 -7.10 -3.92
CA VAL A 182 -3.35 -8.31 -4.30
C VAL A 182 -4.69 -8.39 -3.59
N GLY A 183 -4.77 -7.90 -2.35
CA GLY A 183 -5.97 -7.95 -1.52
C GLY A 183 -7.18 -7.23 -2.13
N PHE A 184 -6.98 -6.21 -2.98
CA PHE A 184 -8.08 -5.58 -3.71
C PHE A 184 -8.75 -6.51 -4.73
N SER A 185 -8.14 -7.63 -5.12
CA SER A 185 -8.80 -8.69 -5.89
C SER A 185 -10.02 -9.26 -5.19
N VAL A 186 -10.02 -9.29 -3.86
CA VAL A 186 -11.18 -9.75 -3.06
C VAL A 186 -12.36 -8.78 -3.21
N ALA A 187 -12.12 -7.46 -3.04
CA ALA A 187 -13.17 -6.45 -3.22
C ALA A 187 -13.74 -6.48 -4.64
N PHE A 188 -12.86 -6.61 -5.64
CA PHE A 188 -13.23 -6.81 -7.05
C PHE A 188 -14.07 -8.07 -7.23
N ALA A 189 -13.64 -9.22 -6.70
CA ALA A 189 -14.37 -10.49 -6.83
C ALA A 189 -15.77 -10.41 -6.19
N PHE A 190 -15.90 -9.73 -5.03
CA PHE A 190 -17.22 -9.46 -4.44
C PHE A 190 -18.10 -8.58 -5.34
N ALA A 191 -17.54 -7.57 -5.99
CA ALA A 191 -18.27 -6.69 -6.91
C ALA A 191 -18.75 -7.46 -8.16
N ILE A 192 -17.87 -8.23 -8.78
CA ILE A 192 -18.22 -9.05 -9.96
C ILE A 192 -19.23 -10.14 -9.61
N ALA A 193 -19.07 -10.84 -8.48
CA ALA A 193 -20.02 -11.83 -8.00
C ALA A 193 -21.41 -11.25 -7.75
N ALA A 194 -21.48 -10.01 -7.23
CA ALA A 194 -22.74 -9.29 -7.03
C ALA A 194 -23.40 -8.89 -8.35
N LEU A 195 -22.63 -8.42 -9.34
CA LEU A 195 -23.13 -8.12 -10.69
C LEU A 195 -23.68 -9.37 -11.37
N LEU A 196 -22.94 -10.50 -11.33
CA LEU A 196 -23.38 -11.79 -11.86
C LEU A 196 -24.67 -12.29 -11.19
N GLY A 197 -24.81 -12.02 -9.87
CA GLY A 197 -25.96 -12.42 -9.08
C GLY A 197 -27.16 -11.49 -9.15
N GLY A 198 -26.99 -10.28 -9.66
CA GLY A 198 -28.03 -9.26 -9.67
C GLY A 198 -28.42 -8.78 -8.26
N ARG A 199 -27.56 -8.95 -7.23
CA ARG A 199 -27.84 -8.60 -5.84
C ARG A 199 -26.77 -7.70 -5.27
N LEU A 200 -27.10 -6.42 -5.13
CA LEU A 200 -26.26 -5.37 -4.56
C LEU A 200 -27.04 -4.73 -3.38
N ASP A 201 -26.99 -5.39 -2.25
CA ASP A 201 -27.68 -5.00 -1.04
C ASP A 201 -26.70 -4.58 0.09
N ALA A 202 -27.25 -4.15 1.22
CA ALA A 202 -26.46 -3.79 2.40
C ALA A 202 -25.64 -4.97 2.96
N ALA A 203 -26.09 -6.21 2.76
CA ALA A 203 -25.38 -7.41 3.20
C ALA A 203 -24.11 -7.62 2.37
N TRP A 204 -24.17 -7.45 1.06
CA TRP A 204 -23.02 -7.49 0.18
C TRP A 204 -21.93 -6.50 0.61
N ALA A 205 -22.28 -5.23 0.83
CA ALA A 205 -21.35 -4.21 1.28
C ALA A 205 -20.71 -4.57 2.64
N ARG A 206 -21.50 -5.13 3.57
CA ARG A 206 -21.03 -5.60 4.88
C ARG A 206 -20.03 -6.75 4.75
N TRP A 207 -20.24 -7.69 3.81
CA TRP A 207 -19.34 -8.83 3.61
C TRP A 207 -18.03 -8.41 2.93
N SER A 208 -18.06 -7.49 1.98
CA SER A 208 -16.88 -7.00 1.27
C SER A 208 -15.99 -6.11 2.14
N ARG A 209 -16.59 -5.29 3.01
CA ARG A 209 -15.91 -4.21 3.73
C ARG A 209 -14.72 -4.65 4.60
N PRO A 210 -14.77 -5.72 5.43
CA PRO A 210 -13.62 -6.12 6.24
C PRO A 210 -12.41 -6.54 5.39
N TRP A 211 -12.64 -7.21 4.26
CA TRP A 211 -11.59 -7.61 3.33
C TRP A 211 -10.93 -6.39 2.69
N THR A 212 -11.73 -5.43 2.25
CA THR A 212 -11.25 -4.15 1.70
C THR A 212 -10.43 -3.37 2.73
N LEU A 213 -10.87 -3.31 3.99
CA LEU A 213 -10.15 -2.63 5.08
C LEU A 213 -8.78 -3.25 5.35
N VAL A 214 -8.70 -4.59 5.37
CA VAL A 214 -7.43 -5.30 5.59
C VAL A 214 -6.49 -5.08 4.41
N ALA A 215 -6.95 -5.22 3.17
CA ALA A 215 -6.15 -4.96 1.98
C ALA A 215 -5.62 -3.52 1.97
N TRP A 216 -6.48 -2.54 2.24
CA TRP A 216 -6.14 -1.13 2.32
C TRP A 216 -5.11 -0.83 3.42
N ALA A 217 -5.25 -1.44 4.59
CA ALA A 217 -4.32 -1.28 5.69
C ALA A 217 -2.92 -1.83 5.35
N PHE A 218 -2.85 -3.02 4.77
CA PHE A 218 -1.58 -3.61 4.30
C PHE A 218 -0.92 -2.74 3.23
N LEU A 219 -1.70 -2.23 2.27
CA LEU A 219 -1.16 -1.37 1.23
C LEU A 219 -0.61 -0.06 1.81
N GLY A 220 -1.35 0.60 2.73
CA GLY A 220 -0.88 1.83 3.37
C GLY A 220 0.37 1.64 4.22
N ILE A 221 0.45 0.53 4.98
CA ILE A 221 1.67 0.17 5.73
C ILE A 221 2.81 -0.15 4.76
N GLY A 222 2.53 -0.90 3.68
CA GLY A 222 3.52 -1.23 2.66
C GLY A 222 4.10 0.01 2.00
N ILE A 223 3.27 0.98 1.59
CA ILE A 223 3.72 2.27 1.03
C ILE A 223 4.61 3.02 2.03
N SER A 224 4.19 3.08 3.31
CA SER A 224 4.96 3.76 4.36
C SER A 224 6.32 3.10 4.60
N LEU A 225 6.40 1.77 4.55
CA LEU A 225 7.65 1.02 4.67
C LEU A 225 8.57 1.26 3.47
N GLY A 226 8.03 1.33 2.25
CA GLY A 226 8.81 1.64 1.04
C GLY A 226 9.38 3.04 1.07
N SER A 227 8.57 4.03 1.49
CA SER A 227 9.01 5.40 1.69
C SER A 227 10.12 5.51 2.75
N TRP A 228 10.01 4.76 3.86
CA TRP A 228 11.05 4.69 4.88
C TRP A 228 12.33 4.04 4.34
N TRP A 229 12.20 2.94 3.58
CA TRP A 229 13.33 2.25 2.97
C TRP A 229 14.07 3.16 1.98
N ALA A 230 13.36 3.85 1.09
CA ALA A 230 13.96 4.82 0.16
C ALA A 230 14.74 5.94 0.89
N TYR A 231 14.24 6.38 2.05
CA TYR A 231 14.86 7.44 2.84
C TYR A 231 16.25 7.08 3.35
N TYR A 232 16.44 5.89 3.91
CA TYR A 232 17.73 5.53 4.50
C TYR A 232 18.66 4.82 3.53
N GLU A 233 18.14 4.14 2.51
CA GLU A 233 18.89 3.29 1.62
C GLU A 233 19.49 4.03 0.41
N LEU A 234 18.76 4.98 -0.18
CA LEU A 234 19.20 5.62 -1.42
C LEU A 234 20.30 6.67 -1.23
N GLY A 235 20.65 7.05 -0.01
CA GLY A 235 21.70 8.03 0.27
C GLY A 235 21.34 9.50 -0.09
N TRP A 236 20.10 9.74 -0.53
CA TRP A 236 19.64 11.09 -0.95
C TRP A 236 18.88 11.84 0.14
N GLY A 237 18.47 11.14 1.23
CA GLY A 237 17.69 11.72 2.31
C GLY A 237 16.28 12.14 1.93
N GLY A 238 15.79 11.75 0.76
CA GLY A 238 14.42 11.93 0.31
C GLY A 238 13.52 10.75 0.75
N TRP A 239 12.24 11.01 0.96
CA TRP A 239 11.28 10.00 1.42
C TRP A 239 10.15 9.72 0.42
N TRP A 240 9.97 10.56 -0.63
CA TRP A 240 9.00 10.39 -1.70
C TRP A 240 9.43 11.18 -2.94
N PHE A 241 9.49 10.53 -4.08
CA PHE A 241 10.04 11.09 -5.31
C PHE A 241 9.02 11.25 -6.42
N TRP A 242 7.77 10.84 -6.19
CA TRP A 242 6.76 10.70 -7.24
C TRP A 242 7.24 9.78 -8.37
N ASP A 243 8.07 8.81 -8.02
CA ASP A 243 8.49 7.77 -8.96
C ASP A 243 7.27 7.03 -9.51
N PRO A 244 7.25 6.64 -10.81
CA PRO A 244 6.13 5.91 -11.39
C PRO A 244 5.71 4.64 -10.62
N VAL A 245 6.63 3.96 -9.96
CA VAL A 245 6.32 2.77 -9.16
C VAL A 245 5.71 3.14 -7.80
N GLU A 246 6.20 4.21 -7.17
CA GLU A 246 5.55 4.79 -5.98
C GLU A 246 4.11 5.20 -6.31
N ASN A 247 3.93 5.93 -7.40
CA ASN A 247 2.62 6.38 -7.89
C ASN A 247 1.69 5.19 -8.18
N ALA A 248 2.21 4.11 -8.80
CA ALA A 248 1.47 2.90 -9.10
C ALA A 248 0.90 2.24 -7.84
N SER A 249 1.58 2.32 -6.70
CA SER A 249 1.10 1.79 -5.43
C SER A 249 0.10 2.74 -4.73
N PHE A 250 0.28 4.04 -4.88
CA PHE A 250 -0.51 5.06 -4.21
C PHE A 250 -1.90 5.24 -4.81
N MET A 251 -2.04 5.16 -6.14
CA MET A 251 -3.33 5.28 -6.83
C MET A 251 -4.39 4.28 -6.34
N PRO A 252 -4.14 2.95 -6.28
CA PRO A 252 -5.11 2.01 -5.76
C PRO A 252 -5.40 2.21 -4.26
N TRP A 253 -4.47 2.76 -3.47
CA TRP A 253 -4.72 3.12 -2.08
C TRP A 253 -5.72 4.30 -1.95
N LEU A 254 -5.59 5.34 -2.76
CA LEU A 254 -6.52 6.47 -2.82
C LEU A 254 -7.93 6.02 -3.24
N VAL A 255 -8.03 5.22 -4.30
CA VAL A 255 -9.32 4.66 -4.76
C VAL A 255 -9.88 3.66 -3.75
N GLY A 256 -9.03 2.89 -3.09
CA GLY A 256 -9.39 2.01 -1.98
C GLY A 256 -9.96 2.77 -0.79
N THR A 257 -9.42 3.96 -0.47
CA THR A 257 -9.96 4.86 0.55
C THR A 257 -11.37 5.32 0.18
N ALA A 258 -11.58 5.75 -1.07
CA ALA A 258 -12.91 6.08 -1.58
C ALA A 258 -13.88 4.88 -1.50
N LEU A 259 -13.40 3.68 -1.84
CA LEU A 259 -14.17 2.44 -1.77
C LEU A 259 -14.62 2.12 -0.33
N ILE A 260 -13.75 2.24 0.66
CA ILE A 260 -14.09 2.00 2.08
C ILE A 260 -15.23 2.93 2.52
N HIS A 261 -15.16 4.21 2.16
CA HIS A 261 -16.19 5.20 2.47
C HIS A 261 -17.50 4.89 1.72
N SER A 262 -17.42 4.53 0.44
CA SER A 262 -18.58 4.15 -0.37
C SER A 262 -19.26 2.87 0.15
N LEU A 263 -18.48 1.86 0.55
CA LEU A 263 -19.00 0.64 1.21
C LEU A 263 -19.72 0.96 2.51
N ALA A 264 -19.23 1.93 3.30
CA ALA A 264 -19.89 2.35 4.54
C ALA A 264 -21.26 3.01 4.27
N VAL A 265 -21.37 3.81 3.22
CA VAL A 265 -22.64 4.43 2.79
C VAL A 265 -23.60 3.37 2.25
N THR A 266 -23.12 2.47 1.39
CA THR A 266 -23.91 1.38 0.81
C THR A 266 -24.44 0.44 1.91
N GLU A 267 -23.61 0.09 2.90
CA GLU A 267 -24.02 -0.75 4.04
C GLU A 267 -25.12 -0.11 4.88
N LYS A 268 -24.99 1.19 5.18
CA LYS A 268 -25.90 1.88 6.13
C LYS A 268 -27.13 2.48 5.48
N ARG A 269 -27.03 2.90 4.22
CA ARG A 269 -28.03 3.72 3.55
C ARG A 269 -28.60 3.07 2.28
N GLY A 270 -27.93 2.06 1.71
CA GLY A 270 -28.32 1.42 0.45
C GLY A 270 -28.13 2.30 -0.78
N VAL A 271 -27.40 3.43 -0.65
CA VAL A 271 -27.07 4.34 -1.75
C VAL A 271 -25.63 4.11 -2.21
N PHE A 272 -25.18 4.72 -3.31
CA PHE A 272 -23.83 4.61 -3.92
C PHE A 272 -23.52 3.24 -4.51
N LYS A 273 -24.48 2.38 -4.76
CA LYS A 273 -24.25 1.02 -5.26
C LYS A 273 -23.38 0.99 -6.53
N SER A 274 -23.76 1.78 -7.56
CA SER A 274 -23.00 1.90 -8.82
C SER A 274 -21.59 2.40 -8.56
N TRP A 275 -21.46 3.44 -7.76
CA TRP A 275 -20.20 4.05 -7.40
C TRP A 275 -19.28 3.07 -6.66
N THR A 276 -19.83 2.32 -5.69
CA THR A 276 -19.09 1.30 -4.92
C THR A 276 -18.56 0.19 -5.81
N VAL A 277 -19.35 -0.28 -6.78
CA VAL A 277 -18.91 -1.29 -7.75
C VAL A 277 -17.81 -0.76 -8.64
N LEU A 278 -17.97 0.46 -9.19
CA LEU A 278 -16.96 1.09 -10.04
C LEU A 278 -15.65 1.32 -9.28
N LEU A 279 -15.70 1.76 -8.03
CA LEU A 279 -14.52 1.92 -7.19
C LEU A 279 -13.82 0.58 -6.89
N ALA A 280 -14.57 -0.51 -6.69
CA ALA A 280 -13.99 -1.83 -6.49
C ALA A 280 -13.29 -2.34 -7.77
N ILE A 281 -13.91 -2.12 -8.95
CA ILE A 281 -13.29 -2.41 -10.25
C ILE A 281 -12.04 -1.56 -10.43
N ALA A 282 -12.12 -0.25 -10.19
CA ALA A 282 -11.01 0.69 -10.38
C ALA A 282 -9.82 0.38 -9.45
N ALA A 283 -10.06 0.08 -8.17
CA ALA A 283 -8.98 -0.23 -7.22
C ALA A 283 -8.15 -1.44 -7.67
N PHE A 284 -8.80 -2.52 -8.12
CA PHE A 284 -8.08 -3.68 -8.63
C PHE A 284 -7.49 -3.45 -10.02
N SER A 285 -8.17 -2.73 -10.90
CA SER A 285 -7.64 -2.36 -12.22
C SER A 285 -6.36 -1.52 -12.11
N LEU A 286 -6.30 -0.59 -11.18
CA LEU A 286 -5.09 0.19 -10.89
C LEU A 286 -3.98 -0.68 -10.30
N SER A 287 -4.30 -1.69 -9.47
CA SER A 287 -3.31 -2.68 -9.01
C SER A 287 -2.73 -3.49 -10.17
N LEU A 288 -3.56 -3.92 -11.14
CA LEU A 288 -3.10 -4.60 -12.35
C LEU A 288 -2.27 -3.67 -13.25
N LEU A 289 -2.72 -2.42 -13.43
CA LEU A 289 -1.99 -1.42 -14.19
C LEU A 289 -0.60 -1.17 -13.57
N GLY A 290 -0.53 -1.05 -12.24
CA GLY A 290 0.74 -0.94 -11.53
C GLY A 290 1.64 -2.16 -11.75
N THR A 291 1.07 -3.37 -11.75
CA THR A 291 1.80 -4.59 -12.10
C THR A 291 2.35 -4.51 -13.53
N PHE A 292 1.57 -4.00 -14.50
CA PHE A 292 2.04 -3.76 -15.86
C PHE A 292 3.20 -2.75 -15.87
N LEU A 293 3.04 -1.59 -15.25
CA LEU A 293 4.04 -0.52 -15.27
C LEU A 293 5.39 -1.00 -14.72
N VAL A 294 5.37 -1.73 -13.61
CA VAL A 294 6.60 -2.25 -12.97
C VAL A 294 7.24 -3.37 -13.79
N ARG A 295 6.44 -4.25 -14.43
CA ARG A 295 6.91 -5.52 -15.02
C ARG A 295 7.22 -5.45 -16.51
N SER A 296 6.68 -4.46 -17.22
CA SER A 296 6.94 -4.29 -18.66
C SER A 296 8.30 -3.68 -18.97
N GLY A 297 8.94 -3.05 -17.96
CA GLY A 297 10.18 -2.32 -18.16
C GLY A 297 10.06 -1.08 -19.07
N VAL A 298 8.85 -0.59 -19.32
CA VAL A 298 8.62 0.62 -20.14
C VAL A 298 8.87 1.92 -19.38
N LEU A 299 9.01 1.85 -18.05
CA LEU A 299 9.24 3.01 -17.20
C LEU A 299 10.73 3.17 -16.87
N THR A 300 11.19 4.41 -16.83
CA THR A 300 12.48 4.77 -16.23
C THR A 300 12.26 4.97 -14.73
N SER A 301 12.68 3.99 -13.92
CA SER A 301 12.56 3.98 -12.46
C SER A 301 13.66 3.14 -11.85
N VAL A 302 14.10 3.49 -10.65
CA VAL A 302 15.02 2.66 -9.84
C VAL A 302 14.42 1.30 -9.45
N HIS A 303 13.09 1.17 -9.54
CA HIS A 303 12.32 -0.05 -9.25
C HIS A 303 11.97 -0.84 -10.53
N ALA A 304 12.31 -0.34 -11.72
CA ALA A 304 11.92 -1.00 -12.97
C ALA A 304 12.77 -2.25 -13.22
N PHE A 305 12.11 -3.31 -13.70
CA PHE A 305 12.78 -4.49 -14.22
C PHE A 305 13.24 -4.25 -15.65
N ALA A 306 14.15 -5.10 -16.14
CA ALA A 306 14.59 -5.06 -17.54
C ALA A 306 13.37 -5.14 -18.49
N SER A 307 13.42 -4.36 -19.59
CA SER A 307 12.34 -4.33 -20.57
C SER A 307 12.17 -5.70 -21.25
N ASP A 308 10.94 -6.19 -21.25
CA ASP A 308 10.54 -7.43 -21.92
C ASP A 308 9.18 -7.21 -22.59
N PRO A 309 9.15 -6.99 -23.90
CA PRO A 309 7.90 -6.73 -24.62
C PRO A 309 6.86 -7.85 -24.50
N ALA A 310 7.30 -9.13 -24.44
CA ALA A 310 6.38 -10.26 -24.34
C ALA A 310 5.63 -10.25 -23.01
N ARG A 311 6.32 -9.94 -21.92
CA ARG A 311 5.75 -9.76 -20.58
C ARG A 311 4.78 -8.60 -20.55
N GLY A 312 5.15 -7.47 -21.16
CA GLY A 312 4.31 -6.27 -21.26
C GLY A 312 3.00 -6.56 -22.00
N VAL A 313 3.07 -7.16 -23.18
CA VAL A 313 1.89 -7.51 -23.99
C VAL A 313 0.95 -8.47 -23.25
N PHE A 314 1.48 -9.50 -22.58
CA PHE A 314 0.66 -10.44 -21.82
C PHE A 314 -0.16 -9.72 -20.73
N ILE A 315 0.50 -8.87 -19.93
CA ILE A 315 -0.18 -8.17 -18.83
C ILE A 315 -1.19 -7.15 -19.38
N LEU A 316 -0.89 -6.46 -20.48
CA LEU A 316 -1.85 -5.56 -21.15
C LEU A 316 -3.09 -6.31 -21.63
N MET A 317 -2.94 -7.48 -22.25
CA MET A 317 -4.07 -8.31 -22.67
C MET A 317 -4.88 -8.79 -21.47
N PHE A 318 -4.22 -9.18 -20.40
CA PHE A 318 -4.89 -9.56 -19.15
C PHE A 318 -5.65 -8.38 -18.54
N LEU A 319 -5.05 -7.19 -18.50
CA LEU A 319 -5.68 -5.95 -18.05
C LEU A 319 -6.92 -5.62 -18.93
N LEU A 320 -6.79 -5.72 -20.25
CA LEU A 320 -7.91 -5.51 -21.19
C LEU A 320 -9.09 -6.46 -20.90
N VAL A 321 -8.82 -7.74 -20.67
CA VAL A 321 -9.86 -8.73 -20.34
C VAL A 321 -10.53 -8.41 -19.01
N VAL A 322 -9.75 -8.10 -17.97
CA VAL A 322 -10.27 -7.81 -16.63
C VAL A 322 -11.07 -6.51 -16.63
N VAL A 323 -10.50 -5.42 -17.13
CA VAL A 323 -11.15 -4.10 -17.14
C VAL A 323 -12.31 -4.08 -18.14
N GLY A 324 -12.07 -4.49 -19.39
CA GLY A 324 -13.09 -4.51 -20.43
C GLY A 324 -14.25 -5.44 -20.07
N GLY A 325 -13.97 -6.66 -19.60
CA GLY A 325 -14.98 -7.62 -19.17
C GLY A 325 -15.80 -7.13 -17.98
N SER A 326 -15.16 -6.54 -16.95
CA SER A 326 -15.87 -6.04 -15.78
C SER A 326 -16.71 -4.79 -16.08
N LEU A 327 -16.23 -3.85 -16.89
CA LEU A 327 -17.00 -2.67 -17.30
C LEU A 327 -18.17 -3.06 -18.24
N THR A 328 -17.97 -4.03 -19.14
CA THR A 328 -19.04 -4.58 -19.96
C THR A 328 -20.12 -5.24 -19.10
N LEU A 329 -19.73 -6.06 -18.13
CA LEU A 329 -20.66 -6.68 -17.19
C LEU A 329 -21.41 -5.61 -16.37
N PHE A 330 -20.70 -4.57 -15.91
CA PHE A 330 -21.32 -3.43 -15.21
C PHE A 330 -22.35 -2.73 -16.09
N ALA A 331 -22.05 -2.44 -17.36
CA ALA A 331 -22.97 -1.80 -18.29
C ALA A 331 -24.23 -2.65 -18.53
N ILE A 332 -24.08 -3.97 -18.76
CA ILE A 332 -25.20 -4.92 -18.94
C ILE A 332 -26.08 -4.97 -17.67
N ARG A 333 -25.47 -4.88 -16.47
CA ARG A 333 -26.16 -4.98 -15.18
C ARG A 333 -26.53 -3.61 -14.58
N ALA A 334 -26.34 -2.50 -15.29
CA ALA A 334 -26.61 -1.14 -14.82
C ALA A 334 -28.02 -0.97 -14.20
N PRO A 335 -29.12 -1.59 -14.71
CA PRO A 335 -30.44 -1.46 -14.08
C PRO A 335 -30.50 -1.98 -12.64
N VAL A 336 -29.73 -3.02 -12.31
CA VAL A 336 -29.70 -3.65 -10.96
C VAL A 336 -28.97 -2.79 -9.94
N VAL A 337 -28.10 -1.90 -10.40
CA VAL A 337 -27.16 -1.10 -9.56
C VAL A 337 -27.79 0.24 -9.15
N LYS A 338 -28.98 0.58 -9.62
CA LYS A 338 -29.65 1.85 -9.35
C LYS A 338 -29.99 2.00 -7.87
N SER A 339 -29.77 3.19 -7.32
CA SER A 339 -30.19 3.60 -5.98
C SER A 339 -31.37 4.57 -6.11
N GLN A 340 -32.43 4.36 -5.31
CA GLN A 340 -33.66 5.17 -5.38
C GLN A 340 -33.84 6.11 -4.17
N VAL A 341 -32.87 6.15 -3.24
CA VAL A 341 -32.99 6.91 -1.99
C VAL A 341 -32.28 8.25 -2.13
N GLY A 342 -33.02 9.35 -1.87
CA GLY A 342 -32.46 10.70 -1.82
C GLY A 342 -31.77 11.02 -0.48
N PHE A 343 -30.93 12.05 -0.48
CA PHE A 343 -30.27 12.62 0.69
C PHE A 343 -30.10 14.14 0.51
N GLY A 344 -30.04 14.88 1.63
CA GLY A 344 -29.92 16.34 1.62
C GLY A 344 -28.48 16.80 1.33
N LEU A 345 -28.33 18.06 0.96
CA LEU A 345 -27.04 18.68 0.66
C LEU A 345 -26.09 18.61 1.89
N TRP A 346 -26.58 18.92 3.07
CA TRP A 346 -25.84 18.85 4.32
C TRP A 346 -26.00 17.49 4.99
N SER A 347 -25.62 16.44 4.29
CA SER A 347 -25.68 15.07 4.78
C SER A 347 -24.30 14.41 4.75
N ARG A 348 -24.13 13.38 5.59
CA ARG A 348 -22.90 12.57 5.57
C ARG A 348 -22.69 11.90 4.22
N GLU A 349 -23.77 11.54 3.53
CA GLU A 349 -23.73 10.99 2.18
C GLU A 349 -23.09 11.98 1.19
N THR A 350 -23.52 13.24 1.18
CA THR A 350 -22.99 14.26 0.28
C THR A 350 -21.50 14.53 0.55
N LEU A 351 -21.11 14.64 1.82
CA LEU A 351 -19.71 14.88 2.15
C LEU A 351 -18.81 13.68 1.84
N LEU A 352 -19.31 12.44 2.02
CA LEU A 352 -18.59 11.24 1.60
C LEU A 352 -18.52 11.10 0.08
N LEU A 353 -19.52 11.59 -0.67
CA LEU A 353 -19.44 11.69 -2.12
C LEU A 353 -18.37 12.70 -2.54
N GLY A 354 -18.35 13.88 -1.93
CA GLY A 354 -17.31 14.90 -2.16
C GLY A 354 -15.90 14.37 -1.84
N ASN A 355 -15.74 13.70 -0.70
CA ASN A 355 -14.50 13.02 -0.33
C ASN A 355 -14.06 11.99 -1.38
N ASN A 356 -15.00 11.15 -1.84
CA ASN A 356 -14.69 10.14 -2.86
C ASN A 356 -14.31 10.78 -4.19
N LEU A 357 -14.95 11.88 -4.58
CA LEU A 357 -14.63 12.62 -5.77
C LEU A 357 -13.21 13.20 -5.70
N LEU A 358 -12.85 13.84 -4.58
CA LEU A 358 -11.50 14.39 -4.37
C LEU A 358 -10.43 13.30 -4.47
N LEU A 359 -10.65 12.13 -3.85
CA LEU A 359 -9.72 11.01 -3.89
C LEU A 359 -9.58 10.43 -5.31
N VAL A 360 -10.68 10.32 -6.05
CA VAL A 360 -10.65 9.82 -7.45
C VAL A 360 -9.97 10.85 -8.36
N VAL A 361 -10.22 12.15 -8.18
CA VAL A 361 -9.53 13.20 -8.94
C VAL A 361 -8.04 13.18 -8.65
N ALA A 362 -7.63 13.04 -7.37
CA ALA A 362 -6.23 12.91 -6.99
C ALA A 362 -5.57 11.66 -7.64
N ALA A 363 -6.23 10.51 -7.60
CA ALA A 363 -5.73 9.30 -8.27
C ALA A 363 -5.63 9.48 -9.79
N SER A 364 -6.61 10.16 -10.41
CA SER A 364 -6.63 10.40 -11.86
C SER A 364 -5.53 11.36 -12.31
N MET A 365 -5.24 12.40 -11.52
CA MET A 365 -4.15 13.32 -11.86
C MET A 365 -2.77 12.66 -11.69
N ILE A 366 -2.61 11.78 -10.68
CA ILE A 366 -1.39 10.98 -10.53
C ILE A 366 -1.24 10.03 -11.72
N LEU A 367 -2.32 9.37 -12.12
CA LEU A 367 -2.34 8.47 -13.29
C LEU A 367 -1.93 9.22 -14.56
N LEU A 368 -2.50 10.40 -14.80
CA LEU A 368 -2.18 11.23 -15.96
C LEU A 368 -0.70 11.60 -15.97
N GLY A 369 -0.16 12.12 -14.86
CA GLY A 369 1.26 12.48 -14.76
C GLY A 369 2.20 11.28 -14.92
N THR A 370 1.79 10.11 -14.47
CA THR A 370 2.58 8.87 -14.56
C THR A 370 2.57 8.29 -15.98
N LEU A 371 1.43 8.31 -16.66
CA LEU A 371 1.31 7.74 -18.02
C LEU A 371 1.70 8.72 -19.12
N TYR A 372 1.65 10.01 -18.88
CA TYR A 372 1.92 11.04 -19.90
C TYR A 372 3.28 10.86 -20.58
N PRO A 373 4.40 10.65 -19.85
CA PRO A 373 5.70 10.38 -20.46
C PRO A 373 5.69 9.16 -21.42
N LEU A 374 4.97 8.09 -21.05
CA LEU A 374 4.86 6.88 -21.87
C LEU A 374 4.10 7.14 -23.16
N VAL A 375 3.02 7.91 -23.10
CA VAL A 375 2.23 8.27 -24.28
C VAL A 375 3.06 9.11 -25.24
N ILE A 376 3.80 10.10 -24.74
CA ILE A 376 4.66 10.95 -25.57
C ILE A 376 5.79 10.13 -26.19
N ASP A 377 6.46 9.26 -25.42
CA ASP A 377 7.51 8.38 -25.95
C ASP A 377 6.97 7.47 -27.06
N ALA A 378 5.80 6.86 -26.85
CA ALA A 378 5.17 5.99 -27.84
C ALA A 378 4.72 6.73 -29.13
N MET A 379 4.30 8.00 -29.02
CA MET A 379 3.80 8.79 -30.16
C MET A 379 4.90 9.51 -30.94
N SER A 380 5.95 9.97 -30.28
CA SER A 380 6.96 10.85 -30.88
C SER A 380 8.41 10.37 -30.68
N GLY A 381 8.66 9.35 -29.86
CA GLY A 381 9.99 8.92 -29.45
C GLY A 381 10.70 9.93 -28.52
N ALA A 382 10.02 10.99 -28.11
CA ALA A 382 10.60 12.03 -27.26
C ALA A 382 10.64 11.55 -25.80
N LYS A 383 11.82 11.60 -25.18
CA LYS A 383 11.99 11.31 -23.75
C LYS A 383 11.63 12.54 -22.94
N MET A 384 10.64 12.39 -22.05
CA MET A 384 10.29 13.44 -21.09
C MET A 384 10.03 12.82 -19.71
N SER A 385 10.13 13.63 -18.67
CA SER A 385 9.76 13.24 -17.32
C SER A 385 8.78 14.25 -16.70
N VAL A 386 7.87 13.76 -15.88
CA VAL A 386 6.96 14.58 -15.06
C VAL A 386 7.43 14.43 -13.62
N GLY A 387 7.90 15.54 -13.05
CA GLY A 387 8.53 15.55 -11.73
C GLY A 387 7.64 16.10 -10.61
N PRO A 388 8.20 16.21 -9.37
CA PRO A 388 7.51 16.69 -8.19
C PRO A 388 6.74 18.00 -8.34
N PRO A 389 7.18 19.02 -9.13
CA PRO A 389 6.41 20.25 -9.29
C PRO A 389 4.99 20.04 -9.79
N TYR A 390 4.80 19.16 -10.79
CA TYR A 390 3.46 18.84 -11.29
C TYR A 390 2.59 18.19 -10.20
N PHE A 391 3.12 17.14 -9.57
CA PHE A 391 2.37 16.40 -8.57
C PHE A 391 2.05 17.23 -7.34
N ASN A 392 3.03 17.96 -6.80
CA ASN A 392 2.84 18.78 -5.60
C ASN A 392 1.84 19.91 -5.82
N THR A 393 1.90 20.61 -6.99
CA THR A 393 1.01 21.72 -7.30
C THR A 393 -0.46 21.29 -7.34
N LEU A 394 -0.75 20.06 -7.78
CA LEU A 394 -2.11 19.55 -7.87
C LEU A 394 -2.54 18.78 -6.61
N PHE A 395 -1.66 17.95 -6.07
CA PHE A 395 -1.99 17.05 -4.96
C PHE A 395 -2.17 17.78 -3.63
N VAL A 396 -1.29 18.73 -3.30
CA VAL A 396 -1.32 19.42 -2.00
C VAL A 396 -2.62 20.20 -1.78
N PRO A 397 -3.15 21.00 -2.73
CA PRO A 397 -4.43 21.66 -2.55
C PRO A 397 -5.62 20.69 -2.43
N LEU A 398 -5.60 19.57 -3.20
CA LEU A 398 -6.64 18.55 -3.10
C LEU A 398 -6.66 17.90 -1.71
N MET A 399 -5.49 17.61 -1.15
CA MET A 399 -5.39 17.04 0.21
C MET A 399 -5.78 18.07 1.28
N GLY A 400 -5.45 19.34 1.11
CA GLY A 400 -5.93 20.41 1.99
C GLY A 400 -7.46 20.47 2.02
N LEU A 401 -8.10 20.45 0.86
CA LEU A 401 -9.56 20.41 0.75
C LEU A 401 -10.15 19.11 1.34
N LEU A 402 -9.47 17.99 1.16
CA LEU A 402 -9.87 16.71 1.77
C LEU A 402 -9.88 16.80 3.30
N LEU A 403 -8.88 17.41 3.93
CA LEU A 403 -8.82 17.61 5.37
C LEU A 403 -9.96 18.52 5.87
N VAL A 404 -10.33 19.54 5.10
CA VAL A 404 -11.50 20.38 5.40
C VAL A 404 -12.78 19.56 5.41
N VAL A 405 -13.01 18.78 4.35
CA VAL A 405 -14.20 17.93 4.19
C VAL A 405 -14.24 16.80 5.23
N MET A 406 -13.08 16.24 5.59
CA MET A 406 -12.94 15.17 6.58
C MET A 406 -13.51 15.60 7.95
N ALA A 407 -13.11 16.74 8.47
CA ALA A 407 -13.56 17.23 9.77
C ALA A 407 -15.08 17.53 9.77
N VAL A 408 -15.60 18.19 8.72
CA VAL A 408 -17.03 18.44 8.59
C VAL A 408 -17.80 17.12 8.49
N GLY A 409 -17.30 16.16 7.71
CA GLY A 409 -17.93 14.86 7.48
C GLY A 409 -18.09 13.99 8.74
N VAL A 410 -17.19 14.14 9.72
CA VAL A 410 -17.31 13.44 11.01
C VAL A 410 -18.49 13.96 11.82
N LEU A 411 -18.78 15.26 11.79
CA LEU A 411 -19.83 15.92 12.58
C LEU A 411 -21.22 15.78 11.95
N VAL A 412 -21.33 15.73 10.64
CA VAL A 412 -22.59 15.71 9.91
C VAL A 412 -23.37 14.41 10.12
N ARG A 413 -24.71 14.51 10.16
CA ARG A 413 -25.63 13.38 10.34
C ARG A 413 -25.95 12.69 9.00
N TRP A 414 -26.47 11.48 9.09
CA TRP A 414 -27.05 10.79 7.93
C TRP A 414 -28.36 11.43 7.50
N LYS A 415 -28.67 11.42 6.20
CA LYS A 415 -29.85 11.96 5.50
C LYS A 415 -29.84 13.48 5.38
N ASP A 416 -29.86 14.20 6.49
CA ASP A 416 -29.90 15.64 6.52
C ASP A 416 -29.43 16.20 7.87
N THR A 417 -28.82 17.39 7.83
CA THR A 417 -28.31 18.10 9.00
C THR A 417 -28.76 19.55 8.93
N PRO A 418 -29.48 20.07 9.94
CA PRO A 418 -29.83 21.48 9.98
C PRO A 418 -28.57 22.36 9.99
N LEU A 419 -28.45 23.28 9.01
CA LEU A 419 -27.28 24.13 8.85
C LEU A 419 -26.92 24.92 10.10
N LYS A 420 -27.93 25.47 10.79
CA LYS A 420 -27.76 26.22 12.06
C LYS A 420 -27.06 25.35 13.14
N TRP A 421 -27.47 24.09 13.26
CA TRP A 421 -26.88 23.16 14.20
C TRP A 421 -25.42 22.83 13.79
N LEU A 422 -25.18 22.59 12.50
CA LEU A 422 -23.84 22.31 11.97
C LEU A 422 -22.88 23.47 12.22
N LEU A 423 -23.31 24.69 11.92
CA LEU A 423 -22.50 25.89 12.18
C LEU A 423 -22.20 26.07 13.68
N GLY A 424 -23.16 25.78 14.57
CA GLY A 424 -22.93 25.78 16.03
C GLY A 424 -21.94 24.71 16.50
N MET A 425 -21.82 23.58 15.78
CA MET A 425 -20.82 22.55 16.06
C MET A 425 -19.44 22.95 15.50
N LEU A 426 -19.38 23.56 14.33
CA LEU A 426 -18.14 23.90 13.62
C LEU A 426 -17.47 25.18 14.14
N ALA A 427 -18.26 26.20 14.56
CA ALA A 427 -17.69 27.49 14.95
C ALA A 427 -16.63 27.37 16.09
N PRO A 428 -16.89 26.68 17.22
CA PRO A 428 -15.89 26.52 18.27
C PRO A 428 -14.68 25.69 17.81
N VAL A 429 -14.88 24.73 16.90
CA VAL A 429 -13.80 23.93 16.32
C VAL A 429 -12.91 24.81 15.46
N LEU A 430 -13.50 25.69 14.61
CA LEU A 430 -12.74 26.61 13.76
C LEU A 430 -11.92 27.61 14.59
N ILE A 431 -12.56 28.26 15.59
CA ILE A 431 -11.88 29.20 16.47
C ILE A 431 -10.71 28.49 17.19
N GLY A 432 -10.98 27.34 17.79
CA GLY A 432 -9.95 26.55 18.45
C GLY A 432 -8.81 26.14 17.53
N SER A 433 -9.11 25.82 16.27
CA SER A 433 -8.10 25.43 15.28
C SER A 433 -7.17 26.59 14.93
N VAL A 434 -7.72 27.80 14.75
CA VAL A 434 -6.93 29.02 14.50
C VAL A 434 -6.04 29.33 15.68
N VAL A 435 -6.62 29.32 16.91
CA VAL A 435 -5.86 29.58 18.14
C VAL A 435 -4.71 28.56 18.32
N LEU A 436 -5.01 27.28 18.17
CA LEU A 436 -3.97 26.23 18.30
C LEU A 436 -2.91 26.34 17.21
N ALA A 437 -3.26 26.70 15.97
CA ALA A 437 -2.29 26.89 14.91
C ALA A 437 -1.33 28.07 15.22
N VAL A 438 -1.87 29.20 15.67
CA VAL A 438 -1.06 30.38 16.06
C VAL A 438 -0.17 30.03 17.25
N LEU A 439 -0.69 29.39 18.29
CA LEU A 439 0.11 28.98 19.47
C LEU A 439 1.22 27.99 19.08
N ALA A 440 0.92 27.02 18.22
CA ALA A 440 1.91 26.07 17.76
C ALA A 440 2.97 26.74 16.87
N GLY A 441 2.58 27.69 16.01
CA GLY A 441 3.52 28.50 15.24
C GLY A 441 4.46 29.32 16.11
N LEU A 442 3.93 29.93 17.18
CA LEU A 442 4.73 30.64 18.18
C LEU A 442 5.73 29.71 18.90
N LEU A 443 5.29 28.51 19.28
CA LEU A 443 6.15 27.53 19.96
C LEU A 443 7.25 26.96 19.05
N LEU A 444 6.94 26.77 17.76
CA LEU A 444 7.89 26.27 16.77
C LEU A 444 8.80 27.39 16.23
N GLY A 445 8.44 28.67 16.43
CA GLY A 445 9.13 29.80 15.85
C GLY A 445 8.98 29.87 14.32
N ASP A 446 7.94 29.24 13.76
CA ASP A 446 7.73 29.11 12.33
C ASP A 446 6.36 29.66 11.92
N PHE A 447 6.40 30.73 11.11
CA PHE A 447 5.23 31.43 10.60
C PHE A 447 5.06 31.31 9.07
N GLN A 448 5.73 30.33 8.45
CA GLN A 448 5.48 30.06 7.04
C GLN A 448 4.00 29.69 6.83
N TRP A 449 3.37 30.26 5.82
CA TRP A 449 1.93 30.08 5.58
C TRP A 449 1.53 28.60 5.40
N ALA A 450 2.40 27.78 4.77
CA ALA A 450 2.16 26.35 4.56
C ALA A 450 2.14 25.57 5.88
N VAL A 451 3.04 25.92 6.80
CA VAL A 451 3.10 25.35 8.16
C VAL A 451 1.86 25.75 8.95
N LEU A 452 1.53 27.05 9.00
CA LEU A 452 0.35 27.54 9.72
C LEU A 452 -0.95 26.95 9.17
N ALA A 453 -1.11 26.88 7.85
CA ALA A 453 -2.28 26.27 7.22
C ALA A 453 -2.40 24.77 7.61
N THR A 454 -1.29 24.04 7.60
CA THR A 454 -1.29 22.62 7.97
C THR A 454 -1.57 22.42 9.46
N LEU A 455 -0.99 23.25 10.34
CA LEU A 455 -1.28 23.23 11.79
C LEU A 455 -2.77 23.52 12.05
N MET A 456 -3.34 24.49 11.33
CA MET A 456 -4.77 24.80 11.42
C MET A 456 -5.64 23.62 10.94
N LEU A 457 -5.33 23.00 9.81
CA LEU A 457 -6.06 21.85 9.29
C LEU A 457 -5.91 20.61 10.19
N ALA A 458 -4.73 20.40 10.75
CA ALA A 458 -4.48 19.35 11.73
C ALA A 458 -5.36 19.55 12.99
N ALA A 459 -5.33 20.74 13.57
CA ALA A 459 -6.18 21.09 14.70
C ALA A 459 -7.68 20.98 14.36
N TRP A 460 -8.08 21.39 13.14
CA TRP A 460 -9.43 21.29 12.63
C TRP A 460 -9.95 19.84 12.62
N VAL A 461 -9.19 18.88 12.11
CA VAL A 461 -9.57 17.47 12.10
C VAL A 461 -9.59 16.88 13.50
N LEU A 462 -8.58 17.18 14.34
CA LEU A 462 -8.49 16.66 15.71
C LEU A 462 -9.61 17.17 16.60
N LEU A 463 -9.86 18.49 16.60
CA LEU A 463 -10.94 19.09 17.39
C LEU A 463 -12.32 18.63 16.94
N ALA A 464 -12.54 18.43 15.63
CA ALA A 464 -13.77 17.85 15.12
C ALA A 464 -13.97 16.41 15.62
N GLY A 465 -12.92 15.59 15.65
CA GLY A 465 -12.95 14.24 16.22
C GLY A 465 -13.27 14.23 17.71
N VAL A 466 -12.63 15.12 18.49
CA VAL A 466 -12.92 15.30 19.92
C VAL A 466 -14.36 15.76 20.12
N ARG A 467 -14.84 16.73 19.34
CA ARG A 467 -16.21 17.24 19.41
C ARG A 467 -17.24 16.15 19.11
N ASP A 468 -17.01 15.31 18.10
CA ASP A 468 -17.86 14.16 17.78
C ASP A 468 -17.88 13.13 18.93
N LEU A 469 -16.72 12.86 19.54
CA LEU A 469 -16.62 11.97 20.71
C LEU A 469 -17.43 12.51 21.89
N LEU A 470 -17.27 13.78 22.22
CA LEU A 470 -18.02 14.44 23.32
C LEU A 470 -19.53 14.42 23.07
N ASP A 471 -19.97 14.70 21.83
CA ASP A 471 -21.40 14.63 21.49
C ASP A 471 -21.97 13.22 21.64
N LYS A 472 -21.23 12.18 21.22
CA LYS A 472 -21.68 10.78 21.34
C LYS A 472 -21.66 10.24 22.77
N THR A 473 -20.83 10.78 23.65
CA THR A 473 -20.69 10.30 25.02
C THR A 473 -21.47 11.12 26.06
N ARG A 474 -22.03 12.26 25.68
CA ARG A 474 -22.68 13.26 26.59
C ARG A 474 -23.69 12.67 27.55
N HIS A 475 -24.48 11.63 27.14
CA HIS A 475 -25.53 11.05 27.95
C HIS A 475 -25.08 9.93 28.90
N LYS A 476 -23.88 9.39 28.73
CA LYS A 476 -23.36 8.23 29.50
C LYS A 476 -22.08 8.56 30.28
N GLY A 477 -21.62 9.82 30.20
CA GLY A 477 -20.29 10.23 30.65
C GLY A 477 -19.17 9.74 29.73
N LEU A 478 -18.04 10.46 29.73
CA LEU A 478 -16.96 10.26 28.75
C LEU A 478 -16.42 8.83 28.74
N LEU A 479 -16.01 8.30 29.89
CA LEU A 479 -15.38 6.97 29.97
C LEU A 479 -16.35 5.84 29.65
N SER A 480 -17.55 5.85 30.24
CA SER A 480 -18.56 4.82 30.02
C SER A 480 -19.10 4.88 28.59
N GLY A 481 -19.35 6.10 28.07
CA GLY A 481 -19.76 6.33 26.69
C GLY A 481 -18.72 5.85 25.69
N ALA A 482 -17.46 6.19 25.89
CA ALA A 482 -16.32 5.81 25.03
C ALA A 482 -16.15 4.28 24.94
N ARG A 483 -16.28 3.55 26.05
CA ARG A 483 -16.23 2.08 26.09
C ARG A 483 -17.37 1.42 25.30
N GLY A 484 -18.50 2.12 25.15
CA GLY A 484 -19.66 1.67 24.39
C GLY A 484 -19.54 1.88 22.87
N LEU A 485 -18.54 2.62 22.39
CA LEU A 485 -18.35 2.88 20.95
C LEU A 485 -17.75 1.65 20.25
N THR A 486 -18.08 1.49 18.97
CA THR A 486 -17.67 0.33 18.17
C THR A 486 -16.17 0.39 17.82
N ARG A 487 -15.56 -0.78 17.54
CA ARG A 487 -14.17 -0.83 17.03
C ARG A 487 -14.00 -0.07 15.72
N SER A 488 -15.01 -0.08 14.86
CA SER A 488 -15.01 0.68 13.61
C SER A 488 -15.00 2.20 13.83
N TYR A 489 -15.60 2.69 14.93
CA TYR A 489 -15.51 4.10 15.30
C TYR A 489 -14.08 4.47 15.71
N TRP A 490 -13.49 3.70 16.60
CA TRP A 490 -12.10 3.94 17.06
C TRP A 490 -11.08 3.75 15.94
N GLY A 491 -11.31 2.78 15.06
CA GLY A 491 -10.49 2.60 13.86
C GLY A 491 -10.53 3.81 12.93
N MET A 492 -11.70 4.41 12.73
CA MET A 492 -11.85 5.65 11.97
C MET A 492 -11.09 6.80 12.64
N GLN A 493 -11.25 7.01 13.95
CA GLN A 493 -10.56 8.09 14.68
C GLN A 493 -9.04 7.91 14.61
N LEU A 494 -8.55 6.68 14.77
CA LEU A 494 -7.11 6.38 14.69
C LEU A 494 -6.57 6.61 13.26
N ALA A 495 -7.31 6.22 12.23
CA ALA A 495 -6.91 6.45 10.85
C ALA A 495 -6.86 7.95 10.51
N HIS A 496 -7.84 8.73 10.94
CA HIS A 496 -7.85 10.19 10.76
C HIS A 496 -6.71 10.87 11.54
N LEU A 497 -6.42 10.43 12.76
CA LEU A 497 -5.24 10.87 13.51
C LEU A 497 -3.95 10.57 12.72
N GLY A 498 -3.85 9.36 12.14
CA GLY A 498 -2.69 8.98 11.32
C GLY A 498 -2.48 9.90 10.13
N ILE A 499 -3.55 10.25 9.40
CA ILE A 499 -3.48 11.22 8.29
C ILE A 499 -3.00 12.59 8.77
N VAL A 500 -3.48 13.07 9.91
CA VAL A 500 -3.04 14.35 10.52
C VAL A 500 -1.55 14.31 10.87
N VAL A 501 -1.10 13.25 11.54
CA VAL A 501 0.31 13.08 11.90
C VAL A 501 1.20 13.01 10.66
N CYS A 502 0.77 12.29 9.63
CA CYS A 502 1.47 12.22 8.35
C CYS A 502 1.58 13.60 7.68
N ALA A 503 0.47 14.35 7.59
CA ALA A 503 0.45 15.69 6.98
C ALA A 503 1.38 16.66 7.71
N LEU A 504 1.39 16.63 9.06
CA LEU A 504 2.33 17.41 9.86
C LEU A 504 3.78 17.02 9.56
N GLY A 505 4.08 15.71 9.53
CA GLY A 505 5.41 15.21 9.17
C GLY A 505 5.87 15.68 7.81
N VAL A 506 4.99 15.57 6.79
CA VAL A 506 5.29 16.01 5.41
C VAL A 506 5.62 17.49 5.38
N VAL A 507 4.76 18.35 5.92
CA VAL A 507 4.94 19.80 5.78
C VAL A 507 6.07 20.31 6.65
N LEU A 508 6.16 19.90 7.92
CA LEU A 508 7.25 20.33 8.81
C LEU A 508 8.63 19.87 8.31
N SER A 509 8.71 18.63 7.79
CA SER A 509 9.96 18.15 7.20
C SER A 509 10.29 18.90 5.90
N SER A 510 9.32 19.05 4.99
CA SER A 510 9.58 19.67 3.67
C SER A 510 9.92 21.17 3.76
N GLN A 511 9.36 21.90 4.75
CA GLN A 511 9.60 23.33 4.90
C GLN A 511 10.85 23.66 5.73
N ASN A 512 11.22 22.78 6.67
CA ASN A 512 12.24 23.09 7.68
C ASN A 512 13.47 22.18 7.60
N SER A 513 13.60 21.34 6.56
CA SER A 513 14.83 20.57 6.34
C SER A 513 15.97 21.47 5.94
N ALA A 514 17.14 21.23 6.51
CA ALA A 514 18.38 21.83 6.11
C ALA A 514 19.29 20.77 5.47
N GLU A 515 19.97 21.13 4.40
CA GLU A 515 20.84 20.25 3.62
C GLU A 515 22.11 20.99 3.22
N ARG A 516 23.24 20.29 3.24
CA ARG A 516 24.51 20.81 2.74
C ARG A 516 25.38 19.70 2.18
N ASP A 517 25.83 19.86 0.95
CA ASP A 517 26.83 19.04 0.28
C ASP A 517 28.18 19.79 0.32
N LEU A 518 29.21 19.13 0.84
CA LEU A 518 30.51 19.76 0.99
C LEU A 518 31.66 18.75 0.96
N ARG A 519 32.89 19.27 0.69
CA ARG A 519 34.12 18.53 0.92
C ARG A 519 34.47 18.64 2.39
N MET A 520 34.81 17.52 3.05
CA MET A 520 35.33 17.51 4.42
C MET A 520 36.60 16.67 4.50
N ALA A 521 37.66 17.27 5.01
CA ALA A 521 38.88 16.57 5.42
C ALA A 521 38.77 16.12 6.89
N PRO A 522 39.56 15.12 7.35
CA PRO A 522 39.60 14.72 8.74
C PRO A 522 39.87 15.90 9.68
N GLY A 523 39.06 16.09 10.70
CA GLY A 523 39.08 17.20 11.64
C GLY A 523 38.27 18.42 11.22
N GLU A 524 37.82 18.52 9.99
CA GLU A 524 36.96 19.63 9.53
C GLU A 524 35.53 19.50 10.10
N SER A 525 34.89 20.63 10.30
CA SER A 525 33.53 20.70 10.82
C SER A 525 32.63 21.63 10.00
N THR A 526 31.33 21.37 10.04
CA THR A 526 30.30 22.23 9.45
C THR A 526 29.13 22.38 10.42
N GLU A 527 28.53 23.59 10.43
CA GLU A 527 27.33 23.87 11.22
C GLU A 527 26.10 23.82 10.32
N LEU A 528 25.07 23.09 10.73
CA LEU A 528 23.80 23.01 10.04
C LEU A 528 22.65 22.80 11.03
N GLY A 529 21.60 23.64 10.97
CA GLY A 529 20.40 23.48 11.78
C GLY A 529 20.63 23.51 13.30
N GLY A 530 21.66 24.22 13.77
CA GLY A 530 22.03 24.30 15.20
C GLY A 530 22.84 23.10 15.72
N TYR A 531 23.40 22.30 14.79
CA TYR A 531 24.30 21.17 15.08
C TYR A 531 25.63 21.38 14.38
N THR A 532 26.72 20.96 15.03
CA THR A 532 28.07 20.97 14.47
C THR A 532 28.44 19.51 14.12
N PHE A 533 28.73 19.24 12.86
CA PHE A 533 29.17 17.95 12.35
C PHE A 533 30.68 17.98 12.12
N VAL A 534 31.41 17.12 12.82
CA VAL A 534 32.88 17.01 12.74
C VAL A 534 33.23 15.69 12.07
N PHE A 535 33.86 15.74 10.90
CA PHE A 535 34.31 14.56 10.20
C PHE A 535 35.69 14.11 10.74
N GLU A 536 35.78 12.91 11.29
CA GLU A 536 37.05 12.37 11.83
C GLU A 536 37.86 11.54 10.83
N GLY A 537 37.28 11.35 9.62
CA GLY A 537 37.86 10.54 8.56
C GLY A 537 37.12 9.24 8.32
N ALA A 538 37.58 8.46 7.36
CA ALA A 538 37.04 7.16 7.03
C ALA A 538 38.08 6.07 7.26
N ARG A 539 37.63 4.87 7.64
CA ARG A 539 38.47 3.68 7.87
C ARG A 539 37.92 2.52 7.05
N HIS A 540 38.84 1.71 6.55
CA HIS A 540 38.49 0.47 5.86
C HIS A 540 37.84 -0.53 6.82
N TYR A 541 36.75 -1.18 6.37
CA TYR A 541 36.01 -2.20 7.11
C TYR A 541 35.62 -3.34 6.16
N GLU A 542 35.75 -4.58 6.63
CA GLU A 542 35.32 -5.78 5.89
C GLU A 542 33.98 -6.27 6.42
N GLY A 543 32.99 -6.33 5.55
CA GLY A 543 31.66 -6.88 5.81
C GLY A 543 31.52 -8.33 5.33
N PRO A 544 30.34 -8.94 5.45
CA PRO A 544 30.10 -10.35 5.09
C PRO A 544 30.36 -10.66 3.61
N ASN A 545 29.97 -9.75 2.70
CA ASN A 545 30.10 -9.88 1.25
C ASN A 545 30.43 -8.54 0.57
N PHE A 546 30.94 -7.58 1.35
CA PHE A 546 31.37 -6.28 0.86
C PHE A 546 32.60 -5.80 1.64
N THR A 547 33.36 -4.89 1.06
CA THR A 547 34.29 -4.02 1.77
C THR A 547 33.71 -2.62 1.84
N SER A 548 34.03 -1.83 2.85
CA SER A 548 33.55 -0.45 2.94
C SER A 548 34.59 0.51 3.48
N ASP A 549 34.48 1.77 3.07
CA ASP A 549 35.07 2.89 3.78
C ASP A 549 34.00 3.45 4.71
N ARG A 550 34.22 3.26 6.04
CA ARG A 550 33.31 3.67 7.08
C ARG A 550 33.77 4.99 7.68
N GLY A 551 33.01 6.05 7.44
CA GLY A 551 33.23 7.38 8.04
C GLY A 551 32.85 7.43 9.50
N THR A 552 33.51 8.32 10.24
CA THR A 552 33.12 8.70 11.60
C THR A 552 32.80 10.18 11.61
N VAL A 553 31.57 10.53 11.99
CA VAL A 553 31.12 11.92 12.11
C VAL A 553 30.57 12.15 13.51
N ARG A 554 31.26 12.95 14.30
CA ARG A 554 30.74 13.39 15.60
C ARG A 554 29.78 14.54 15.42
N VAL A 555 28.64 14.48 16.11
CA VAL A 555 27.67 15.55 16.10
C VAL A 555 27.61 16.19 17.47
N LEU A 556 27.80 17.51 17.51
CA LEU A 556 27.74 18.31 18.71
C LEU A 556 26.54 19.26 18.67
N ARG A 557 26.04 19.59 19.84
CA ARG A 557 25.09 20.68 20.05
C ARG A 557 25.57 21.53 21.22
N ASP A 558 25.69 22.82 21.00
CA ASP A 558 26.21 23.76 22.00
C ASP A 558 27.58 23.33 22.62
N GLY A 559 28.46 22.77 21.78
CA GLY A 559 29.77 22.27 22.15
C GLY A 559 29.80 20.91 22.86
N VAL A 560 28.63 20.31 23.16
CA VAL A 560 28.52 18.99 23.80
C VAL A 560 28.25 17.93 22.74
N GLN A 561 28.99 16.82 22.77
CA GLN A 561 28.77 15.69 21.86
C GLN A 561 27.40 15.06 22.14
N LEU A 562 26.57 15.01 21.09
CA LEU A 562 25.24 14.41 21.14
C LEU A 562 25.26 12.96 20.68
N THR A 563 25.91 12.67 19.54
CA THR A 563 25.95 11.35 18.92
C THR A 563 27.15 11.22 17.99
N GLU A 564 27.40 9.99 17.52
CA GLU A 564 28.37 9.65 16.50
C GLU A 564 27.67 8.91 15.36
N LEU A 565 27.82 9.39 14.14
CA LEU A 565 27.25 8.80 12.92
C LEU A 565 28.33 8.06 12.16
N ARG A 566 27.96 6.93 11.54
CA ARG A 566 28.88 6.05 10.80
C ARG A 566 28.35 5.77 9.40
N PRO A 567 28.41 6.75 8.49
CA PRO A 567 28.07 6.51 7.09
C PRO A 567 29.12 5.61 6.44
N GLU A 568 28.70 4.79 5.49
CA GLU A 568 29.58 3.87 4.77
C GLU A 568 29.49 4.04 3.26
N LYS A 569 30.62 3.84 2.58
CA LYS A 569 30.68 3.61 1.13
C LYS A 569 31.07 2.15 0.93
N ARG A 570 30.13 1.30 0.55
CA ARG A 570 30.32 -0.15 0.39
C ARG A 570 30.66 -0.50 -1.04
N LEU A 571 31.60 -1.44 -1.22
CA LEU A 571 31.89 -2.13 -2.48
C LEU A 571 31.51 -3.60 -2.33
N TYR A 572 30.47 -4.05 -2.99
CA TYR A 572 30.03 -5.43 -2.97
C TYR A 572 30.98 -6.29 -3.82
N THR A 573 31.53 -7.35 -3.20
CA THR A 573 32.71 -8.08 -3.73
C THR A 573 32.41 -8.89 -4.99
N VAL A 574 31.17 -9.40 -5.16
CA VAL A 574 30.79 -10.22 -6.32
C VAL A 574 30.39 -9.33 -7.51
N GLN A 575 29.52 -8.36 -7.29
CA GLN A 575 29.00 -7.50 -8.36
C GLN A 575 29.91 -6.31 -8.68
N GLN A 576 30.91 -6.03 -7.82
CA GLN A 576 31.81 -4.86 -7.93
C GLN A 576 31.01 -3.53 -8.03
N SER A 577 29.92 -3.45 -7.30
CA SER A 577 29.00 -2.30 -7.27
C SER A 577 29.18 -1.50 -6.00
N MET A 578 29.26 -0.18 -6.16
CA MET A 578 29.36 0.77 -5.04
C MET A 578 27.97 1.11 -4.53
N MET A 579 27.83 1.16 -3.19
CA MET A 579 26.61 1.56 -2.50
C MET A 579 26.94 2.53 -1.37
N THR A 580 26.09 3.53 -1.15
CA THR A 580 26.18 4.49 -0.04
C THR A 580 25.17 4.11 1.04
N GLU A 581 25.66 3.92 2.26
CA GLU A 581 24.85 3.70 3.45
C GLU A 581 24.90 4.93 4.34
N ALA A 582 23.75 5.49 4.68
CA ALA A 582 23.70 6.70 5.49
C ALA A 582 23.86 6.41 6.98
N GLY A 583 24.63 7.24 7.67
CA GLY A 583 24.63 7.31 9.14
C GLY A 583 23.47 8.19 9.61
N ILE A 584 22.54 7.63 10.39
CA ILE A 584 21.33 8.35 10.83
C ILE A 584 21.18 8.28 12.35
N ASP A 585 21.08 9.46 13.01
CA ASP A 585 20.60 9.56 14.39
C ASP A 585 19.12 9.89 14.38
N ALA A 586 18.34 8.87 14.71
CA ALA A 586 16.89 8.87 14.63
C ALA A 586 16.25 9.47 15.89
N GLY A 587 15.53 10.57 15.75
CA GLY A 587 14.84 11.24 16.85
C GLY A 587 13.33 11.41 16.65
N PHE A 588 12.60 11.67 17.74
CA PHE A 588 11.16 11.92 17.67
C PHE A 588 10.83 13.24 16.93
N SER A 589 11.65 14.27 17.15
CA SER A 589 11.44 15.61 16.58
C SER A 589 12.33 15.92 15.39
N ARG A 590 13.40 15.14 15.16
CA ARG A 590 14.32 15.33 14.04
C ARG A 590 15.16 14.08 13.77
N ASP A 591 15.63 13.93 12.53
CA ASP A 591 16.75 13.04 12.20
C ASP A 591 17.97 13.87 11.81
N LEU A 592 19.16 13.41 12.23
CA LEU A 592 20.45 13.87 11.74
C LEU A 592 20.97 12.79 10.80
N TYR A 593 21.30 13.19 9.58
CA TYR A 593 21.61 12.27 8.50
C TYR A 593 22.92 12.69 7.83
N VAL A 594 23.83 11.72 7.63
CA VAL A 594 25.09 11.94 6.92
C VAL A 594 25.29 10.81 5.90
N ALA A 595 25.67 11.15 4.69
CA ALA A 595 26.06 10.19 3.68
C ALA A 595 27.44 10.53 3.11
N LEU A 596 28.27 9.48 2.83
CA LEU A 596 29.54 9.63 2.13
C LEU A 596 29.33 9.54 0.63
N GLY A 597 29.86 10.50 -0.10
CA GLY A 597 29.98 10.47 -1.58
C GLY A 597 31.28 9.81 -2.03
N GLU A 598 32.02 10.51 -2.90
CA GLU A 598 33.29 10.02 -3.44
C GLU A 598 34.48 10.52 -2.61
N PRO A 599 35.60 9.74 -2.50
CA PRO A 599 36.84 10.23 -1.95
C PRO A 599 37.47 11.30 -2.86
N LEU A 600 37.95 12.40 -2.26
CA LEU A 600 38.45 13.58 -2.96
C LEU A 600 39.98 13.75 -2.83
N GLY A 601 40.69 12.75 -2.33
CA GLY A 601 42.13 12.79 -2.06
C GLY A 601 42.46 13.39 -0.68
N ASP A 602 43.70 13.18 -0.21
CA ASP A 602 44.22 13.65 1.07
C ASP A 602 43.35 13.32 2.29
N GLY A 603 42.63 12.18 2.24
CA GLY A 603 41.70 11.76 3.28
C GLY A 603 40.37 12.52 3.30
N ALA A 604 40.15 13.48 2.40
CA ALA A 604 38.91 14.23 2.29
C ALA A 604 37.84 13.46 1.48
N TRP A 605 36.58 13.69 1.84
CA TRP A 605 35.40 13.08 1.22
C TRP A 605 34.38 14.12 0.82
N ALA A 606 33.59 13.81 -0.20
CA ALA A 606 32.32 14.47 -0.43
C ALA A 606 31.35 13.98 0.66
N VAL A 607 30.79 14.90 1.43
CA VAL A 607 29.90 14.57 2.56
C VAL A 607 28.61 15.32 2.38
N ARG A 608 27.49 14.59 2.47
CA ARG A 608 26.15 15.16 2.49
C ARG A 608 25.62 15.12 3.90
N VAL A 609 25.17 16.27 4.40
CA VAL A 609 24.62 16.41 5.75
C VAL A 609 23.20 16.94 5.67
N HIS A 610 22.27 16.31 6.40
CA HIS A 610 20.90 16.80 6.55
C HIS A 610 20.48 16.89 8.01
N VAL A 611 19.65 17.88 8.30
CA VAL A 611 18.81 17.95 9.49
C VAL A 611 17.35 17.90 9.02
N LYS A 612 16.63 16.85 9.39
CA LYS A 612 15.26 16.56 8.91
C LYS A 612 14.27 16.62 10.08
N PRO A 613 13.61 17.77 10.35
CA PRO A 613 12.62 17.87 11.41
C PRO A 613 11.38 17.03 11.10
N PHE A 614 10.88 16.32 12.11
CA PHE A 614 9.63 15.56 12.11
C PHE A 614 9.44 14.55 10.96
N VAL A 615 10.50 14.18 10.26
CA VAL A 615 10.40 13.24 9.13
C VAL A 615 9.78 11.90 9.53
N ARG A 616 10.05 11.41 10.74
CA ARG A 616 9.50 10.14 11.25
C ARG A 616 8.00 10.15 11.47
N TRP A 617 7.39 11.34 11.57
CA TRP A 617 5.94 11.47 11.70
C TRP A 617 5.20 11.07 10.42
N ILE A 618 5.87 11.10 9.27
CA ILE A 618 5.33 10.63 8.00
C ILE A 618 4.97 9.15 8.12
N TRP A 619 5.93 8.32 8.52
CA TRP A 619 5.74 6.87 8.65
C TRP A 619 4.91 6.47 9.86
N LEU A 620 5.05 7.18 10.98
CA LEU A 620 4.19 7.02 12.15
C LEU A 620 2.72 7.27 11.77
N GLY A 621 2.45 8.32 11.00
CA GLY A 621 1.11 8.64 10.50
C GLY A 621 0.56 7.54 9.59
N GLY A 622 1.38 7.01 8.67
CA GLY A 622 1.00 5.89 7.81
C GLY A 622 0.70 4.61 8.60
N LEU A 623 1.52 4.30 9.60
CA LEU A 623 1.32 3.15 10.49
C LEU A 623 0.01 3.29 11.31
N LEU A 624 -0.24 4.46 11.91
CA LEU A 624 -1.48 4.74 12.66
C LEU A 624 -2.72 4.61 11.75
N THR A 625 -2.61 5.09 10.50
CA THR A 625 -3.66 4.98 9.48
C THR A 625 -3.97 3.51 9.17
N GLY A 626 -2.95 2.69 8.91
CA GLY A 626 -3.09 1.26 8.67
C GLY A 626 -3.67 0.51 9.88
N LEU A 627 -3.16 0.78 11.09
CA LEU A 627 -3.69 0.19 12.33
C LEU A 627 -5.15 0.57 12.56
N GLY A 628 -5.55 1.81 12.23
CA GLY A 628 -6.95 2.25 12.23
C GLY A 628 -7.83 1.37 11.32
N GLY A 629 -7.34 1.05 10.11
CA GLY A 629 -8.00 0.14 9.17
C GLY A 629 -8.15 -1.27 9.75
N VAL A 630 -7.10 -1.82 10.33
CA VAL A 630 -7.13 -3.15 11.00
C VAL A 630 -8.14 -3.16 12.15
N LEU A 631 -8.11 -2.14 13.01
CA LEU A 631 -9.04 -2.02 14.13
C LEU A 631 -10.50 -1.95 13.65
N ALA A 632 -10.76 -1.22 12.56
CA ALA A 632 -12.07 -1.14 11.95
C ALA A 632 -12.52 -2.49 11.35
N ALA A 633 -11.62 -3.26 10.72
CA ALA A 633 -11.92 -4.58 10.17
C ALA A 633 -12.27 -5.62 11.26
N LEU A 634 -11.73 -5.46 12.47
CA LEU A 634 -11.99 -6.33 13.62
C LEU A 634 -13.34 -6.05 14.32
N ASP A 635 -14.21 -5.20 13.77
CA ASP A 635 -15.52 -4.89 14.36
C ASP A 635 -16.42 -6.15 14.40
N ARG A 636 -17.04 -6.37 15.56
CA ARG A 636 -17.87 -7.56 15.83
C ARG A 636 -19.05 -7.70 14.87
N ARG A 637 -19.59 -6.60 14.34
CA ARG A 637 -20.75 -6.59 13.42
C ARG A 637 -20.50 -7.37 12.12
N TYR A 638 -19.23 -7.50 11.69
CA TYR A 638 -18.89 -8.27 10.49
C TYR A 638 -18.93 -9.79 10.70
N ARG A 639 -18.91 -10.24 11.97
CA ARG A 639 -18.93 -11.66 12.35
C ARG A 639 -20.33 -12.15 12.72
N THR A 640 -21.31 -11.24 12.93
CA THR A 640 -22.67 -11.65 13.27
C THR A 640 -23.41 -12.11 12.02
N ARG A 641 -24.02 -13.32 12.07
CA ARG A 641 -24.95 -13.78 11.03
C ARG A 641 -26.09 -12.76 10.92
N VAL A 642 -26.44 -12.35 9.71
CA VAL A 642 -27.67 -11.62 9.45
C VAL A 642 -28.80 -12.57 9.84
N LYS A 643 -29.42 -12.37 11.00
CA LYS A 643 -30.65 -13.05 11.36
C LYS A 643 -31.64 -12.76 10.23
N ASN A 644 -32.17 -13.82 9.62
CA ASN A 644 -33.13 -13.70 8.52
C ASN A 644 -34.35 -12.92 9.01
N LYS A 645 -34.42 -11.64 8.72
CA LYS A 645 -35.67 -10.85 8.86
C LYS A 645 -36.83 -11.47 8.06
N VAL A 646 -36.53 -12.30 7.09
CA VAL A 646 -37.49 -13.11 6.34
C VAL A 646 -38.16 -14.20 7.22
N ARG A 647 -37.45 -14.77 8.23
CA ARG A 647 -38.08 -15.69 9.18
C ARG A 647 -39.02 -15.00 10.15
N GLU A 648 -38.68 -13.77 10.56
CA GLU A 648 -39.58 -12.94 11.40
C GLU A 648 -40.79 -12.42 10.61
N ALA A 649 -40.63 -12.07 9.32
CA ALA A 649 -41.72 -11.62 8.45
C ALA A 649 -42.66 -12.77 8.03
N LEU A 650 -42.21 -14.03 8.10
CA LEU A 650 -43.03 -15.21 7.77
C LEU A 650 -43.63 -15.92 8.99
N GLY A 651 -43.53 -15.34 10.20
CA GLY A 651 -44.13 -15.94 11.40
C GLY A 651 -43.54 -17.30 11.84
N LEU A 652 -42.34 -17.66 11.32
CA LEU A 652 -41.65 -18.94 11.61
C LEU A 652 -40.70 -18.85 12.83
N SER A 653 -41.04 -18.00 13.80
CA SER A 653 -40.32 -17.93 15.08
C SER A 653 -41.02 -18.79 16.14
N GLY A 654 -41.12 -20.07 15.88
CA GLY A 654 -41.65 -21.02 16.83
C GLY A 654 -41.15 -22.42 16.55
N ALA A 655 -40.42 -22.97 17.50
CA ALA A 655 -39.90 -24.37 17.62
C ALA A 655 -38.45 -24.56 17.23
N ALA A 656 -37.56 -24.33 18.20
CA ALA A 656 -36.45 -25.22 18.52
C ALA A 656 -35.97 -24.84 19.93
N GLN A 657 -36.46 -25.59 20.93
CA GLN A 657 -35.82 -25.75 22.23
C GLN A 657 -34.52 -26.50 22.09
#